data_ea6954664277571b27982d0bf5694e85
#
_entry.id   ea6954664277571b27982d0bf5694e85
#
_cell.length_a   1.000
_cell.length_b   1.000
_cell.length_c   1.000
_cell.angle_alpha   90.00
_cell.angle_beta   90.00
_cell.angle_gamma   90.00
#
_symmetry.space_group_name_H-M   'P 1'
#
loop_
_entity.id
_entity.type
_entity.pdbx_description
1 polymer ?
#
loop_
_entity_poly.entity_id
_entity_poly.type
_entity_poly.pdbx_seq_one_letter_code
_entity_poly.pdbx_strand_id
1 'polypeptide(L)'
;MKDTKKQQNITSQYSVSEYIDKLVSNSSHLHQSSALLEHACQYAWNAQDIVSEMPSSLDVAILLSQLSADETTIIVCLLSDSRLRTAEFHKIIKSEFGEEVQHMVHGIEKLHGFKASQTDNQQQTERLRRMLLAMVDDVRVVLIKLAYRVQRLRELAKADEVTRKAIASESLEIFSPIANRLGIGQLKWELEDLSFRYLQPETYQRIAKMLEEKRGEREAYINQVVKEISALLESSGIDARVYGRPKHIYSIWSKMTHKDKQFAELFDVRAIRVTVNTVTECYTALGLIHGRWHYIAREFDDYIANTKENGYQSLHTAVYGPEGKPVEIQIRTWAMHEFAEYGVAAHWRYKERTEQDEVLEKTIHSIRKLLETPENDEEELLDSFKTELFSDRVFILSPQGKVIDLPQGATPLDFAYSIHTEVGHKCRGAKVNGQIVPLTTKLQNGVQVEILTTNTPSPSRDWLNPNLGYIASNRTRSKIKAWFKQQDYEQNVIDGKAAIERELKRMHIQNADLNKAIKHFKVKSEEEWQAKVGRGDITSGQLTFGLNQLYVDESVKPLPSKPKPKKTVNKGTTQSINVGGVGNLLTTIAPCCKPVPGDDIIGFITRGKGVSVHRQDCTNILNLEHDKQKQLISVEWADHDNQTFEISLAIEAIDRTGLLKDITSILSDLKVNVLGVQSASNKNTQTANMQITLEIQDLEQLQKVSDKIMQLKNVLKVYRKN
;
A
#
# COMPACT_ATOMS: atom_id res chain seq x y z
N MET A 1 -29.43 -7.59 -1.06
CA MET A 1 -29.14 -6.64 -2.13
C MET A 1 -30.43 -6.12 -2.74
N LYS A 2 -31.16 -5.31 -2.03
CA LYS A 2 -32.21 -4.42 -2.54
C LYS A 2 -32.09 -3.21 -1.64
N ASP A 3 -31.53 -2.14 -2.17
CA ASP A 3 -31.81 -0.75 -1.82
C ASP A 3 -30.71 0.16 -2.34
N THR A 4 -30.57 0.20 -3.69
CA THR A 4 -30.16 1.41 -4.38
C THR A 4 -31.43 2.13 -4.84
N LYS A 5 -32.40 2.29 -3.95
CA LYS A 5 -33.46 3.29 -4.15
C LYS A 5 -32.81 4.66 -4.01
N LYS A 6 -33.17 5.58 -4.93
CA LYS A 6 -32.85 7.00 -4.88
C LYS A 6 -32.77 7.46 -3.43
N GLN A 7 -31.56 7.81 -2.94
CA GLN A 7 -31.44 8.55 -1.69
C GLN A 7 -32.15 9.90 -1.91
N GLN A 8 -33.39 9.99 -1.44
CA GLN A 8 -34.07 11.25 -1.26
C GLN A 8 -33.38 11.93 -0.07
N ASN A 9 -33.24 13.25 -0.11
CA ASN A 9 -32.67 14.01 1.01
C ASN A 9 -33.45 13.67 2.28
N ILE A 10 -32.74 13.50 3.41
CA ILE A 10 -33.35 13.17 4.71
C ILE A 10 -34.44 14.18 5.06
N THR A 11 -34.19 15.47 4.79
CA THR A 11 -35.13 16.54 5.02
C THR A 11 -36.46 16.44 4.22
N SER A 12 -36.49 15.64 3.14
CA SER A 12 -37.71 15.34 2.40
C SER A 12 -38.50 14.17 2.92
N GLN A 13 -37.89 13.35 3.81
CA GLN A 13 -38.46 12.11 4.34
C GLN A 13 -38.92 12.21 5.78
N TYR A 14 -38.33 13.09 6.59
CA TYR A 14 -38.56 13.22 8.02
C TYR A 14 -38.74 14.67 8.40
N SER A 15 -39.46 14.91 9.50
CA SER A 15 -39.35 16.13 10.29
C SER A 15 -38.13 16.06 11.22
N VAL A 16 -37.70 17.16 11.80
CA VAL A 16 -36.59 17.20 12.77
C VAL A 16 -36.85 16.26 13.94
N SER A 17 -38.09 16.23 14.46
CA SER A 17 -38.47 15.36 15.57
C SER A 17 -38.41 13.89 15.20
N GLU A 18 -38.95 13.49 14.05
CA GLU A 18 -38.88 12.10 13.57
C GLU A 18 -37.43 11.66 13.26
N TYR A 19 -36.57 12.61 12.86
CA TYR A 19 -35.15 12.34 12.67
C TYR A 19 -34.44 12.09 14.00
N ILE A 20 -34.72 12.88 15.03
CA ILE A 20 -34.20 12.67 16.39
C ILE A 20 -34.68 11.32 16.95
N ASP A 21 -35.97 11.00 16.80
CA ASP A 21 -36.53 9.71 17.19
C ASP A 21 -35.78 8.56 16.52
N LYS A 22 -35.41 8.70 15.26
CA LYS A 22 -34.63 7.71 14.52
C LYS A 22 -33.19 7.58 15.04
N LEU A 23 -32.53 8.68 15.38
CA LEU A 23 -31.22 8.63 16.00
C LEU A 23 -31.27 7.91 17.35
N VAL A 24 -32.23 8.26 18.19
CA VAL A 24 -32.41 7.67 19.52
C VAL A 24 -32.79 6.19 19.44
N SER A 25 -33.64 5.81 18.49
CA SER A 25 -34.01 4.38 18.31
C SER A 25 -32.84 3.48 17.87
N ASN A 26 -31.83 4.05 17.24
CA ASN A 26 -30.62 3.33 16.82
C ASN A 26 -29.58 3.19 17.93
N SER A 27 -29.63 4.04 18.97
CA SER A 27 -28.60 4.08 20.01
C SER A 27 -29.23 4.24 21.41
N SER A 28 -28.95 3.28 22.29
CA SER A 28 -29.40 3.28 23.68
C SER A 28 -28.75 4.39 24.55
N HIS A 29 -27.79 5.14 24.01
CA HIS A 29 -27.03 6.18 24.72
C HIS A 29 -27.51 7.59 24.42
N LEU A 30 -28.40 7.73 23.43
CA LEU A 30 -29.01 9.01 23.11
C LEU A 30 -30.30 9.21 23.90
N HIS A 31 -30.46 10.38 24.47
CA HIS A 31 -31.65 10.75 25.21
C HIS A 31 -32.53 11.68 24.35
N GLN A 32 -33.80 11.35 24.23
CA GLN A 32 -34.79 12.12 23.47
C GLN A 32 -34.96 13.56 23.99
N SER A 33 -34.64 13.78 25.28
CA SER A 33 -34.76 15.09 25.96
C SER A 33 -33.45 15.90 25.96
N SER A 34 -32.44 15.55 25.16
CA SER A 34 -31.21 16.33 25.11
C SER A 34 -31.39 17.60 24.26
N ALA A 35 -31.44 18.74 24.94
CA ALA A 35 -31.52 20.04 24.30
C ALA A 35 -30.34 20.36 23.37
N LEU A 36 -29.14 19.83 23.71
CA LEU A 36 -27.94 20.00 22.89
C LEU A 36 -28.03 19.22 21.58
N LEU A 37 -28.52 17.97 21.65
CA LEU A 37 -28.72 17.16 20.44
C LEU A 37 -29.77 17.78 19.53
N GLU A 38 -30.88 18.28 20.09
CA GLU A 38 -31.93 18.97 19.33
C GLU A 38 -31.38 20.23 18.62
N HIS A 39 -30.63 21.06 19.34
CA HIS A 39 -29.99 22.26 18.78
C HIS A 39 -29.00 21.89 17.66
N ALA A 40 -28.13 20.88 17.84
CA ALA A 40 -27.21 20.44 16.83
C ALA A 40 -27.95 19.92 15.58
N CYS A 41 -29.02 19.14 15.76
CA CYS A 41 -29.88 18.69 14.66
C CYS A 41 -30.48 19.87 13.90
N GLN A 42 -30.99 20.91 14.59
CA GLN A 42 -31.58 22.06 13.97
C GLN A 42 -30.59 22.86 13.10
N TYR A 43 -29.33 23.05 13.57
CA TYR A 43 -28.28 23.67 12.78
C TYR A 43 -27.96 22.87 11.52
N ALA A 44 -27.75 21.56 11.65
CA ALA A 44 -27.46 20.68 10.51
C ALA A 44 -28.65 20.63 9.52
N TRP A 45 -29.88 20.64 10.03
CA TRP A 45 -31.11 20.65 9.22
C TRP A 45 -31.24 21.90 8.38
N ASN A 46 -31.05 23.06 8.99
CA ASN A 46 -31.17 24.37 8.30
C ASN A 46 -30.06 24.58 7.25
N ALA A 47 -28.95 23.85 7.35
CA ALA A 47 -27.86 23.94 6.39
C ALA A 47 -28.08 23.10 5.11
N GLN A 48 -29.10 22.25 5.02
CA GLN A 48 -29.30 21.32 3.90
C GLN A 48 -29.60 21.99 2.55
N ASP A 49 -30.12 23.20 2.55
CA ASP A 49 -30.41 23.95 1.33
C ASP A 49 -29.14 24.47 0.63
N ILE A 50 -27.99 24.43 1.31
CA ILE A 50 -26.70 24.85 0.76
C ILE A 50 -26.10 23.68 -0.02
N VAL A 51 -25.80 23.89 -1.30
CA VAL A 51 -25.17 22.90 -2.17
C VAL A 51 -23.74 22.59 -1.69
N SER A 52 -23.43 21.32 -1.49
CA SER A 52 -22.08 20.84 -1.12
C SER A 52 -21.73 19.55 -1.85
N GLU A 53 -20.44 19.39 -2.18
CA GLU A 53 -19.89 18.13 -2.72
C GLU A 53 -19.67 17.08 -1.62
N MET A 54 -19.75 17.48 -0.36
CA MET A 54 -19.55 16.59 0.80
C MET A 54 -20.90 16.01 1.23
N PRO A 55 -20.88 14.77 1.77
CA PRO A 55 -22.07 14.15 2.35
C PRO A 55 -22.71 15.02 3.43
N SER A 56 -23.99 14.86 3.61
CA SER A 56 -24.72 15.51 4.70
C SER A 56 -24.31 14.95 6.07
N SER A 57 -24.07 15.81 7.04
CA SER A 57 -23.82 15.41 8.42
C SER A 57 -24.99 14.64 9.02
N LEU A 58 -26.22 14.88 8.57
CA LEU A 58 -27.40 14.12 8.99
C LEU A 58 -27.32 12.65 8.58
N ASP A 59 -26.89 12.35 7.34
CA ASP A 59 -26.69 10.97 6.89
C ASP A 59 -25.57 10.26 7.67
N VAL A 60 -24.50 11.01 7.95
CA VAL A 60 -23.35 10.49 8.72
C VAL A 60 -23.73 10.24 10.18
N ALA A 61 -24.54 11.11 10.80
CA ALA A 61 -25.02 10.97 12.16
C ALA A 61 -25.90 9.71 12.33
N ILE A 62 -26.73 9.36 11.34
CA ILE A 62 -27.48 8.10 11.33
C ILE A 62 -26.51 6.89 11.33
N LEU A 63 -25.44 6.94 10.51
CA LEU A 63 -24.46 5.88 10.50
C LEU A 63 -23.75 5.74 11.86
N LEU A 64 -23.39 6.86 12.48
CA LEU A 64 -22.76 6.87 13.81
C LEU A 64 -23.72 6.38 14.90
N SER A 65 -25.03 6.71 14.84
CA SER A 65 -26.02 6.20 15.78
C SER A 65 -26.17 4.67 15.68
N GLN A 66 -26.11 4.10 14.47
CA GLN A 66 -26.08 2.66 14.24
C GLN A 66 -24.82 1.98 14.80
N LEU A 67 -23.71 2.72 14.87
CA LEU A 67 -22.48 2.27 15.51
C LEU A 67 -22.49 2.51 17.04
N SER A 68 -23.62 2.95 17.61
CA SER A 68 -23.78 3.26 19.04
C SER A 68 -22.78 4.29 19.56
N ALA A 69 -22.39 5.27 18.73
CA ALA A 69 -21.54 6.38 19.16
C ALA A 69 -22.24 7.21 20.26
N ASP A 70 -21.44 7.83 21.13
CA ASP A 70 -21.90 8.68 22.21
C ASP A 70 -22.53 9.98 21.69
N GLU A 71 -23.31 10.62 22.53
CA GLU A 71 -24.07 11.85 22.19
C GLU A 71 -23.14 12.96 21.72
N THR A 72 -22.00 13.16 22.40
CA THR A 72 -20.99 14.17 22.04
C THR A 72 -20.46 13.94 20.63
N THR A 73 -20.14 12.70 20.27
CA THR A 73 -19.67 12.33 18.94
C THR A 73 -20.71 12.66 17.85
N ILE A 74 -21.99 12.42 18.11
CA ILE A 74 -23.08 12.72 17.18
C ILE A 74 -23.26 14.22 17.06
N ILE A 75 -23.26 14.99 18.14
CA ILE A 75 -23.31 16.45 18.15
C ILE A 75 -22.16 17.02 17.32
N VAL A 76 -20.92 16.58 17.58
CA VAL A 76 -19.73 17.01 16.81
C VAL A 76 -19.87 16.70 15.33
N CYS A 77 -20.39 15.52 14.99
CA CYS A 77 -20.67 15.16 13.60
C CYS A 77 -21.64 16.15 12.93
N LEU A 78 -22.76 16.43 13.58
CA LEU A 78 -23.79 17.35 13.07
C LEU A 78 -23.24 18.76 12.85
N LEU A 79 -22.46 19.27 13.81
CA LEU A 79 -21.88 20.62 13.78
C LEU A 79 -20.65 20.73 12.86
N SER A 80 -20.04 19.61 12.45
CA SER A 80 -18.89 19.57 11.53
C SER A 80 -19.27 19.63 10.06
N ASP A 81 -20.56 19.83 9.73
CA ASP A 81 -21.03 19.93 8.35
C ASP A 81 -20.28 21.04 7.59
N SER A 82 -19.83 20.70 6.38
CA SER A 82 -19.09 21.65 5.53
C SER A 82 -19.89 22.93 5.19
N ARG A 83 -21.21 22.86 5.27
CA ARG A 83 -22.15 23.96 5.02
C ARG A 83 -22.20 24.98 6.15
N LEU A 84 -21.79 24.58 7.37
CA LEU A 84 -21.79 25.40 8.59
C LEU A 84 -20.49 26.16 8.85
N ARG A 85 -19.45 25.95 8.05
CA ARG A 85 -18.08 26.44 8.30
C ARG A 85 -17.94 27.94 8.09
N THR A 86 -18.32 28.70 9.12
CA THR A 86 -18.08 30.13 9.19
C THR A 86 -17.38 30.51 10.49
N ALA A 87 -16.62 31.62 10.48
CA ALA A 87 -15.93 32.09 11.69
C ALA A 87 -16.92 32.49 12.81
N GLU A 88 -18.13 32.89 12.45
CA GLU A 88 -19.17 33.19 13.40
C GLU A 88 -19.74 31.95 14.05
N PHE A 89 -19.92 30.86 13.26
CA PHE A 89 -20.45 29.61 13.76
C PHE A 89 -19.48 28.92 14.77
N HIS A 90 -18.17 29.06 14.58
CA HIS A 90 -17.21 28.59 15.57
C HIS A 90 -17.34 29.25 16.95
N LYS A 91 -17.76 30.55 17.00
CA LYS A 91 -18.02 31.22 18.28
C LYS A 91 -19.30 30.69 18.91
N ILE A 92 -20.33 30.39 18.11
CA ILE A 92 -21.57 29.77 18.56
C ILE A 92 -21.28 28.37 19.15
N ILE A 93 -20.51 27.54 18.46
CA ILE A 93 -20.14 26.21 18.96
C ILE A 93 -19.49 26.32 20.34
N LYS A 94 -18.56 27.26 20.52
CA LYS A 94 -17.90 27.42 21.84
C LYS A 94 -18.87 27.85 22.94
N SER A 95 -19.79 28.80 22.63
CA SER A 95 -20.70 29.31 23.63
C SER A 95 -21.84 28.37 24.00
N GLU A 96 -22.36 27.60 23.04
CA GLU A 96 -23.55 26.77 23.25
C GLU A 96 -23.19 25.30 23.54
N PHE A 97 -22.10 24.75 22.95
CA PHE A 97 -21.73 23.36 23.06
C PHE A 97 -20.42 23.11 23.84
N GLY A 98 -19.68 24.16 24.17
CA GLY A 98 -18.48 24.07 24.99
C GLY A 98 -17.18 23.88 24.21
N GLU A 99 -16.06 23.91 24.96
CA GLU A 99 -14.70 23.88 24.37
C GLU A 99 -14.34 22.50 23.80
N GLU A 100 -14.79 21.41 24.40
CA GLU A 100 -14.55 20.04 23.94
C GLU A 100 -15.12 19.83 22.55
N VAL A 101 -16.40 20.17 22.36
CA VAL A 101 -17.07 20.05 21.05
C VAL A 101 -16.39 20.94 20.02
N GLN A 102 -16.04 22.18 20.37
CA GLN A 102 -15.31 23.09 19.47
C GLN A 102 -13.96 22.51 19.04
N HIS A 103 -13.19 21.93 19.96
CA HIS A 103 -11.89 21.35 19.68
C HIS A 103 -12.01 20.15 18.72
N MET A 104 -12.99 19.28 18.93
CA MET A 104 -13.24 18.14 18.06
C MET A 104 -13.72 18.56 16.66
N VAL A 105 -14.64 19.53 16.55
CA VAL A 105 -15.08 20.09 15.26
C VAL A 105 -13.89 20.65 14.49
N HIS A 106 -13.01 21.42 15.16
CA HIS A 106 -11.79 21.94 14.53
C HIS A 106 -10.84 20.81 14.08
N GLY A 107 -10.73 19.73 14.85
CA GLY A 107 -9.99 18.52 14.48
C GLY A 107 -10.50 17.92 13.17
N ILE A 108 -11.82 17.78 13.02
CA ILE A 108 -12.45 17.27 11.79
C ILE A 108 -12.17 18.19 10.60
N GLU A 109 -12.25 19.49 10.78
CA GLU A 109 -12.02 20.47 9.72
C GLU A 109 -10.58 20.42 9.19
N LYS A 110 -9.59 20.28 10.08
CA LYS A 110 -8.19 20.06 9.69
C LYS A 110 -8.02 18.84 8.80
N LEU A 111 -8.83 17.80 9.01
CA LEU A 111 -8.81 16.58 8.21
C LEU A 111 -9.58 16.72 6.87
N HIS A 112 -10.42 17.74 6.70
CA HIS A 112 -11.20 17.94 5.47
C HIS A 112 -10.46 18.74 4.38
N GLY A 113 -9.39 19.46 4.69
CA GLY A 113 -8.72 20.44 3.82
C GLY A 113 -8.05 19.95 2.55
N PHE A 114 -8.20 18.67 2.16
CA PHE A 114 -7.50 18.07 1.02
C PHE A 114 -8.46 17.66 -0.11
N LYS A 115 -8.25 18.23 -1.30
CA LYS A 115 -8.91 17.76 -2.53
C LYS A 115 -8.25 16.47 -3.05
N ALA A 116 -9.06 15.48 -3.41
CA ALA A 116 -8.63 14.15 -3.89
C ALA A 116 -8.00 14.13 -5.30
N SER A 117 -7.53 15.27 -5.82
CA SER A 117 -7.24 15.42 -7.26
C SER A 117 -5.81 15.18 -7.70
N GLN A 118 -4.86 14.80 -6.83
CA GLN A 118 -3.48 14.54 -7.25
C GLN A 118 -2.89 13.31 -6.54
N THR A 119 -2.42 12.36 -7.32
CA THR A 119 -1.71 11.12 -6.95
C THR A 119 -0.24 11.41 -6.59
N ASP A 120 0.04 12.38 -5.74
CA ASP A 120 1.39 12.65 -5.26
C ASP A 120 1.62 11.91 -3.93
N ASN A 121 2.65 11.06 -3.88
CA ASN A 121 3.01 10.27 -2.69
C ASN A 121 3.22 11.15 -1.46
N GLN A 122 3.77 12.36 -1.61
CA GLN A 122 3.95 13.31 -0.52
C GLN A 122 2.63 13.74 0.13
N GLN A 123 1.60 13.98 -0.67
CA GLN A 123 0.29 14.37 -0.15
C GLN A 123 -0.42 13.22 0.58
N GLN A 124 -0.22 11.97 0.13
CA GLN A 124 -0.78 10.80 0.82
C GLN A 124 -0.12 10.60 2.19
N THR A 125 1.19 10.75 2.28
CA THR A 125 1.96 10.66 3.54
C THR A 125 1.50 11.71 4.54
N GLU A 126 1.36 12.96 4.11
CA GLU A 126 0.92 14.06 4.98
C GLU A 126 -0.54 13.87 5.45
N ARG A 127 -1.44 13.35 4.60
CA ARG A 127 -2.82 13.01 5.00
C ARG A 127 -2.85 11.92 6.04
N LEU A 128 -2.08 10.84 5.84
CA LEU A 128 -1.96 9.74 6.79
C LEU A 128 -1.42 10.26 8.12
N ARG A 129 -0.33 11.04 8.09
CA ARG A 129 0.27 11.65 9.28
C ARG A 129 -0.74 12.48 10.07
N ARG A 130 -1.53 13.32 9.41
CA ARG A 130 -2.56 14.15 10.08
C ARG A 130 -3.68 13.32 10.66
N MET A 131 -4.11 12.26 9.97
CA MET A 131 -5.10 11.33 10.54
C MET A 131 -4.58 10.64 11.79
N LEU A 132 -3.32 10.22 11.79
CA LEU A 132 -2.70 9.61 12.96
C LEU A 132 -2.50 10.59 14.11
N LEU A 133 -2.13 11.84 13.83
CA LEU A 133 -2.08 12.91 14.84
C LEU A 133 -3.46 13.17 15.45
N ALA A 134 -4.50 13.28 14.62
CA ALA A 134 -5.86 13.45 15.11
C ALA A 134 -6.33 12.27 15.96
N MET A 135 -5.90 11.04 15.63
CA MET A 135 -6.20 9.84 16.41
C MET A 135 -5.52 9.83 17.78
N VAL A 136 -4.35 10.45 17.88
CA VAL A 136 -3.64 10.62 19.15
C VAL A 136 -4.32 11.68 20.03
N ASP A 137 -4.90 12.73 19.42
CA ASP A 137 -5.61 13.80 20.12
C ASP A 137 -6.99 13.32 20.62
N ASP A 138 -7.83 12.83 19.70
CA ASP A 138 -9.15 12.25 20.02
C ASP A 138 -9.59 11.28 18.93
N VAL A 139 -9.71 10.02 19.27
CA VAL A 139 -10.06 8.94 18.36
C VAL A 139 -11.48 9.09 17.79
N ARG A 140 -12.40 9.80 18.47
CA ARG A 140 -13.77 10.09 18.00
C ARG A 140 -13.77 10.92 16.72
N VAL A 141 -12.81 11.84 16.58
CA VAL A 141 -12.60 12.65 15.36
C VAL A 141 -12.32 11.74 14.16
N VAL A 142 -11.52 10.70 14.34
CA VAL A 142 -11.21 9.75 13.27
C VAL A 142 -12.42 8.86 12.95
N LEU A 143 -13.19 8.43 13.96
CA LEU A 143 -14.44 7.69 13.76
C LEU A 143 -15.42 8.47 12.87
N ILE A 144 -15.65 9.75 13.21
CA ILE A 144 -16.51 10.63 12.42
C ILE A 144 -16.00 10.75 10.99
N LYS A 145 -14.66 10.88 10.82
CA LYS A 145 -14.06 10.97 9.49
C LYS A 145 -14.21 9.67 8.68
N LEU A 146 -14.10 8.51 9.30
CA LEU A 146 -14.37 7.20 8.69
C LEU A 146 -15.83 7.11 8.23
N ALA A 147 -16.78 7.54 9.06
CA ALA A 147 -18.21 7.56 8.73
C ALA A 147 -18.52 8.49 7.55
N TYR A 148 -17.93 9.69 7.50
CA TYR A 148 -17.99 10.58 6.35
C TYR A 148 -17.43 9.94 5.07
N ARG A 149 -16.34 9.16 5.19
CA ARG A 149 -15.75 8.46 4.04
C ARG A 149 -16.67 7.37 3.50
N VAL A 150 -17.29 6.57 4.37
CA VAL A 150 -18.27 5.56 3.97
C VAL A 150 -19.45 6.22 3.25
N GLN A 151 -20.02 7.27 3.83
CA GLN A 151 -21.15 7.97 3.21
C GLN A 151 -20.77 8.57 1.85
N ARG A 152 -19.58 9.14 1.72
CA ARG A 152 -19.06 9.63 0.43
C ARG A 152 -18.94 8.52 -0.61
N LEU A 153 -18.47 7.32 -0.22
CA LEU A 153 -18.41 6.16 -1.13
C LEU A 153 -19.82 5.69 -1.56
N ARG A 154 -20.82 5.74 -0.68
CA ARG A 154 -22.22 5.43 -1.03
C ARG A 154 -22.76 6.35 -2.10
N GLU A 155 -22.41 7.62 -2.05
CA GLU A 155 -22.88 8.69 -2.97
C GLU A 155 -22.00 8.85 -4.22
N LEU A 156 -20.86 8.17 -4.27
CA LEU A 156 -19.80 8.38 -5.27
C LEU A 156 -20.21 8.00 -6.71
N ALA A 157 -21.32 7.29 -6.90
CA ALA A 157 -21.81 6.92 -8.22
C ALA A 157 -22.08 8.11 -9.15
N LYS A 158 -22.34 9.31 -8.60
CA LYS A 158 -22.61 10.55 -9.34
C LYS A 158 -21.34 11.28 -9.80
N ALA A 159 -20.17 10.95 -9.25
CA ALA A 159 -18.90 11.59 -9.60
C ALA A 159 -18.33 11.03 -10.92
N ASP A 160 -17.39 11.76 -11.53
CA ASP A 160 -16.64 11.29 -12.69
C ASP A 160 -15.74 10.08 -12.35
N GLU A 161 -15.29 9.35 -13.37
CA GLU A 161 -14.53 8.12 -13.20
C GLU A 161 -13.18 8.34 -12.50
N VAL A 162 -12.50 9.45 -12.78
CA VAL A 162 -11.19 9.75 -12.19
C VAL A 162 -11.35 10.00 -10.71
N THR A 163 -12.30 10.84 -10.31
CA THR A 163 -12.64 11.13 -8.92
C THR A 163 -13.09 9.87 -8.18
N ARG A 164 -13.92 9.01 -8.81
CA ARG A 164 -14.34 7.74 -8.22
C ARG A 164 -13.18 6.83 -7.90
N LYS A 165 -12.26 6.62 -8.85
CA LYS A 165 -11.08 5.76 -8.66
C LYS A 165 -10.12 6.33 -7.61
N ALA A 166 -9.89 7.64 -7.62
CA ALA A 166 -9.01 8.28 -6.65
C ALA A 166 -9.53 8.14 -5.20
N ILE A 167 -10.82 8.42 -4.97
CA ILE A 167 -11.45 8.29 -3.65
C ILE A 167 -11.50 6.84 -3.20
N ALA A 168 -11.79 5.89 -4.10
CA ALA A 168 -11.83 4.47 -3.79
C ALA A 168 -10.45 3.91 -3.45
N SER A 169 -9.39 4.30 -4.19
CA SER A 169 -8.00 3.90 -3.89
C SER A 169 -7.55 4.42 -2.52
N GLU A 170 -7.74 5.72 -2.28
CA GLU A 170 -7.42 6.32 -0.98
C GLU A 170 -8.19 5.64 0.17
N SER A 171 -9.44 5.25 -0.06
CA SER A 171 -10.26 4.57 0.96
C SER A 171 -9.72 3.18 1.29
N LEU A 172 -9.25 2.42 0.31
CA LEU A 172 -8.60 1.12 0.53
C LEU A 172 -7.21 1.27 1.16
N GLU A 173 -6.43 2.26 0.73
CA GLU A 173 -5.04 2.41 1.12
C GLU A 173 -4.86 3.07 2.50
N ILE A 174 -5.79 3.93 2.93
CA ILE A 174 -5.66 4.69 4.18
C ILE A 174 -6.81 4.39 5.14
N PHE A 175 -8.07 4.54 4.71
CA PHE A 175 -9.21 4.52 5.62
C PHE A 175 -9.59 3.12 6.10
N SER A 176 -9.60 2.10 5.22
CA SER A 176 -9.94 0.73 5.62
C SER A 176 -8.95 0.18 6.65
N PRO A 177 -7.65 0.34 6.51
CA PRO A 177 -6.68 -0.09 7.50
C PRO A 177 -6.80 0.62 8.86
N ILE A 178 -7.07 1.91 8.85
CA ILE A 178 -7.33 2.65 10.10
C ILE A 178 -8.58 2.09 10.78
N ALA A 179 -9.66 1.85 10.04
CA ALA A 179 -10.86 1.20 10.58
C ALA A 179 -10.57 -0.20 11.14
N ASN A 180 -9.69 -0.97 10.47
CA ASN A 180 -9.22 -2.27 10.94
C ASN A 180 -8.42 -2.16 12.24
N ARG A 181 -7.54 -1.17 12.35
CA ARG A 181 -6.72 -0.94 13.55
C ARG A 181 -7.55 -0.51 14.75
N LEU A 182 -8.59 0.29 14.50
CA LEU A 182 -9.57 0.68 15.52
C LEU A 182 -10.59 -0.43 15.87
N GLY A 183 -10.48 -1.59 15.20
CA GLY A 183 -11.38 -2.73 15.42
C GLY A 183 -12.80 -2.54 14.88
N ILE A 184 -13.10 -1.44 14.15
CA ILE A 184 -14.43 -1.11 13.66
C ILE A 184 -14.72 -1.94 12.41
N GLY A 185 -15.09 -3.21 12.62
CA GLY A 185 -15.29 -4.19 11.56
C GLY A 185 -16.33 -3.76 10.53
N GLN A 186 -17.43 -3.17 10.97
CA GLN A 186 -18.53 -2.75 10.11
C GLN A 186 -18.09 -1.68 9.10
N LEU A 187 -17.40 -0.62 9.54
CA LEU A 187 -16.90 0.42 8.63
C LEU A 187 -15.80 -0.12 7.71
N LYS A 188 -14.90 -0.96 8.25
CA LYS A 188 -13.85 -1.60 7.43
C LYS A 188 -14.42 -2.33 6.24
N TRP A 189 -15.36 -3.25 6.48
CA TRP A 189 -15.91 -4.09 5.40
C TRP A 189 -16.66 -3.27 4.36
N GLU A 190 -17.38 -2.25 4.80
CA GLU A 190 -18.11 -1.38 3.88
C GLU A 190 -17.16 -0.52 3.04
N LEU A 191 -16.09 0.04 3.64
CA LEU A 191 -15.03 0.75 2.93
C LEU A 191 -14.40 -0.14 1.87
N GLU A 192 -14.06 -1.38 2.21
CA GLU A 192 -13.44 -2.35 1.30
C GLU A 192 -14.37 -2.72 0.13
N ASP A 193 -15.61 -3.10 0.41
CA ASP A 193 -16.56 -3.55 -0.63
C ASP A 193 -16.95 -2.41 -1.58
N LEU A 194 -17.25 -1.23 -1.06
CA LEU A 194 -17.59 -0.06 -1.89
C LEU A 194 -16.41 0.39 -2.74
N SER A 195 -15.21 0.45 -2.17
CA SER A 195 -14.00 0.83 -2.91
C SER A 195 -13.67 -0.19 -4.00
N PHE A 196 -13.74 -1.48 -3.70
CA PHE A 196 -13.49 -2.54 -4.67
C PHE A 196 -14.48 -2.51 -5.84
N ARG A 197 -15.75 -2.21 -5.56
CA ARG A 197 -16.77 -2.05 -6.58
C ARG A 197 -16.42 -0.96 -7.60
N TYR A 198 -15.77 0.14 -7.17
CA TYR A 198 -15.35 1.23 -8.06
C TYR A 198 -14.02 1.00 -8.74
N LEU A 199 -13.09 0.30 -8.08
CA LEU A 199 -11.75 0.05 -8.62
C LEU A 199 -11.74 -1.11 -9.63
N GLN A 200 -12.49 -2.18 -9.34
CA GLN A 200 -12.54 -3.38 -10.17
C GLN A 200 -14.00 -3.85 -10.41
N PRO A 201 -14.80 -3.06 -11.12
CA PRO A 201 -16.25 -3.31 -11.28
C PRO A 201 -16.55 -4.66 -11.93
N GLU A 202 -15.77 -5.08 -12.92
CA GLU A 202 -15.97 -6.36 -13.60
C GLU A 202 -15.70 -7.55 -12.69
N THR A 203 -14.61 -7.49 -11.91
CA THR A 203 -14.26 -8.54 -10.95
C THR A 203 -15.29 -8.61 -9.82
N TYR A 204 -15.73 -7.45 -9.32
CA TYR A 204 -16.80 -7.36 -8.33
C TYR A 204 -18.09 -8.00 -8.81
N GLN A 205 -18.54 -7.65 -10.02
CA GLN A 205 -19.78 -8.21 -10.61
C GLN A 205 -19.66 -9.71 -10.85
N ARG A 206 -18.51 -10.20 -11.31
CA ARG A 206 -18.26 -11.64 -11.52
C ARG A 206 -18.39 -12.42 -10.21
N ILE A 207 -17.79 -11.96 -9.12
CA ILE A 207 -17.90 -12.63 -7.81
C ILE A 207 -19.32 -12.52 -7.26
N ALA A 208 -19.97 -11.35 -7.40
CA ALA A 208 -21.35 -11.15 -6.99
C ALA A 208 -22.31 -12.12 -7.70
N LYS A 209 -22.14 -12.33 -9.01
CA LYS A 209 -22.93 -13.28 -9.80
C LYS A 209 -22.70 -14.72 -9.35
N MET A 210 -21.45 -15.14 -9.12
CA MET A 210 -21.15 -16.48 -8.59
C MET A 210 -21.78 -16.71 -7.20
N LEU A 211 -21.83 -15.68 -6.37
CA LEU A 211 -22.51 -15.74 -5.08
C LEU A 211 -24.03 -15.84 -5.22
N GLU A 212 -24.63 -15.14 -6.17
CA GLU A 212 -26.08 -15.15 -6.40
C GLU A 212 -26.56 -16.48 -7.00
N GLU A 213 -25.86 -17.03 -8.00
CA GLU A 213 -26.19 -18.31 -8.64
C GLU A 213 -26.31 -19.48 -7.66
N LYS A 214 -25.51 -19.48 -6.57
CA LYS A 214 -25.53 -20.54 -5.53
C LYS A 214 -26.23 -20.11 -4.24
N ARG A 215 -26.97 -19.02 -4.25
CA ARG A 215 -27.53 -18.41 -3.04
C ARG A 215 -28.54 -19.33 -2.35
N GLY A 216 -29.51 -19.84 -3.08
CA GLY A 216 -30.58 -20.66 -2.50
C GLY A 216 -30.06 -21.96 -1.87
N GLU A 217 -29.17 -22.67 -2.57
CA GLU A 217 -28.55 -23.90 -2.04
C GLU A 217 -27.69 -23.60 -0.80
N ARG A 218 -26.93 -22.50 -0.85
CA ARG A 218 -26.09 -22.10 0.26
C ARG A 218 -26.89 -21.70 1.50
N GLU A 219 -27.97 -20.91 1.32
CA GLU A 219 -28.83 -20.49 2.42
C GLU A 219 -29.54 -21.69 3.06
N ALA A 220 -30.07 -22.63 2.25
CA ALA A 220 -30.68 -23.86 2.73
C ALA A 220 -29.68 -24.70 3.55
N TYR A 221 -28.46 -24.89 3.04
CA TYR A 221 -27.40 -25.61 3.73
C TYR A 221 -26.98 -24.94 5.04
N ILE A 222 -26.75 -23.62 5.03
CA ILE A 222 -26.40 -22.85 6.25
C ILE A 222 -27.51 -22.98 7.28
N ASN A 223 -28.79 -22.87 6.88
CA ASN A 223 -29.91 -23.00 7.80
C ASN A 223 -29.99 -24.39 8.42
N GLN A 224 -29.66 -25.43 7.66
CA GLN A 224 -29.59 -26.81 8.19
C GLN A 224 -28.49 -26.89 9.27
N VAL A 225 -27.27 -26.44 8.98
CA VAL A 225 -26.17 -26.51 9.94
C VAL A 225 -26.43 -25.65 11.16
N VAL A 226 -27.03 -24.46 11.00
CA VAL A 226 -27.48 -23.60 12.11
C VAL A 226 -28.45 -24.36 13.05
N LYS A 227 -29.41 -25.04 12.48
CA LYS A 227 -30.36 -25.86 13.29
C LYS A 227 -29.64 -26.97 14.05
N GLU A 228 -28.72 -27.69 13.40
CA GLU A 228 -27.97 -28.77 14.03
C GLU A 228 -27.08 -28.27 15.16
N ILE A 229 -26.36 -27.13 14.96
CA ILE A 229 -25.51 -26.50 16.01
C ILE A 229 -26.40 -26.00 17.16
N SER A 230 -27.51 -25.31 16.86
CA SER A 230 -28.40 -24.78 17.88
C SER A 230 -28.94 -25.90 18.77
N ALA A 231 -29.44 -27.00 18.18
CA ALA A 231 -29.92 -28.15 18.94
C ALA A 231 -28.83 -28.83 19.77
N LEU A 232 -27.60 -28.93 19.23
CA LEU A 232 -26.45 -29.50 19.94
C LEU A 232 -26.11 -28.68 21.17
N LEU A 233 -26.03 -27.34 21.06
CA LEU A 233 -25.70 -26.45 22.17
C LEU A 233 -26.81 -26.37 23.21
N GLU A 234 -28.06 -26.30 22.78
CA GLU A 234 -29.24 -26.30 23.66
C GLU A 234 -29.33 -27.62 24.48
N SER A 235 -29.10 -28.78 23.83
CA SER A 235 -29.07 -30.07 24.55
C SER A 235 -27.95 -30.17 25.60
N SER A 236 -26.93 -29.34 25.49
CA SER A 236 -25.78 -29.25 26.41
C SER A 236 -25.94 -28.12 27.46
N GLY A 237 -27.10 -27.44 27.48
CA GLY A 237 -27.41 -26.36 28.43
C GLY A 237 -26.70 -25.03 28.10
N ILE A 238 -26.21 -24.84 26.89
CA ILE A 238 -25.54 -23.60 26.46
C ILE A 238 -26.56 -22.72 25.73
N ASP A 239 -26.80 -21.52 26.29
CA ASP A 239 -27.61 -20.49 25.63
C ASP A 239 -26.74 -19.77 24.57
N ALA A 240 -26.99 -20.11 23.31
CA ALA A 240 -26.20 -19.61 22.19
C ALA A 240 -27.08 -19.06 21.07
N ARG A 241 -26.66 -17.94 20.50
CA ARG A 241 -27.23 -17.47 19.23
C ARG A 241 -26.38 -17.97 18.06
N VAL A 242 -26.98 -18.78 17.20
CA VAL A 242 -26.32 -19.35 16.02
C VAL A 242 -26.94 -18.77 14.76
N TYR A 243 -26.14 -18.25 13.85
CA TYR A 243 -26.61 -17.67 12.59
C TYR A 243 -25.56 -17.69 11.48
N GLY A 244 -26.06 -17.71 10.23
CA GLY A 244 -25.18 -17.63 9.06
C GLY A 244 -24.60 -16.24 8.87
N ARG A 245 -23.32 -16.16 8.54
CA ARG A 245 -22.61 -14.91 8.26
C ARG A 245 -22.36 -14.76 6.75
N PRO A 246 -22.97 -13.78 6.08
CA PRO A 246 -22.62 -13.48 4.70
C PRO A 246 -21.19 -12.93 4.64
N LYS A 247 -20.40 -13.40 3.70
CA LYS A 247 -19.03 -12.91 3.50
C LYS A 247 -18.98 -11.79 2.48
N HIS A 248 -18.20 -10.78 2.75
CA HIS A 248 -18.00 -9.62 1.90
C HIS A 248 -17.22 -9.97 0.63
N ILE A 249 -17.59 -9.36 -0.50
CA ILE A 249 -17.05 -9.69 -1.83
C ILE A 249 -15.54 -9.39 -1.89
N TYR A 250 -15.11 -8.27 -1.32
CA TYR A 250 -13.67 -7.93 -1.22
C TYR A 250 -12.89 -8.99 -0.45
N SER A 251 -13.42 -9.48 0.67
CA SER A 251 -12.75 -10.53 1.46
C SER A 251 -12.60 -11.85 0.68
N ILE A 252 -13.58 -12.19 -0.16
CA ILE A 252 -13.52 -13.35 -1.06
C ILE A 252 -12.42 -13.14 -2.10
N TRP A 253 -12.44 -12.00 -2.79
CA TRP A 253 -11.45 -11.64 -3.80
C TRP A 253 -10.02 -11.64 -3.23
N SER A 254 -9.82 -11.03 -2.08
CA SER A 254 -8.54 -10.96 -1.40
C SER A 254 -7.98 -12.35 -1.08
N LYS A 255 -8.81 -13.28 -0.59
CA LYS A 255 -8.39 -14.66 -0.34
C LYS A 255 -8.08 -15.43 -1.63
N MET A 256 -8.87 -15.23 -2.71
CA MET A 256 -8.60 -15.83 -4.02
C MET A 256 -7.22 -15.40 -4.55
N THR A 257 -6.93 -14.10 -4.45
CA THR A 257 -5.69 -13.53 -4.99
C THR A 257 -4.47 -13.88 -4.15
N HIS A 258 -4.56 -13.82 -2.80
CA HIS A 258 -3.39 -14.07 -1.93
C HIS A 258 -3.08 -15.56 -1.72
N LYS A 259 -4.08 -16.45 -1.79
CA LYS A 259 -3.90 -17.89 -1.59
C LYS A 259 -3.89 -18.68 -2.92
N ASP A 260 -4.01 -18.00 -4.06
CA ASP A 260 -4.11 -18.58 -5.41
C ASP A 260 -5.16 -19.71 -5.48
N LYS A 261 -6.34 -19.47 -4.86
CA LYS A 261 -7.44 -20.44 -4.79
C LYS A 261 -8.59 -20.02 -5.69
N GLN A 262 -9.20 -21.01 -6.35
CA GLN A 262 -10.44 -20.79 -7.08
C GLN A 262 -11.62 -20.60 -6.12
N PHE A 263 -12.69 -19.93 -6.57
CA PHE A 263 -13.90 -19.69 -5.76
C PHE A 263 -14.51 -20.97 -5.18
N ALA A 264 -14.46 -22.07 -5.93
CA ALA A 264 -14.98 -23.37 -5.49
C ALA A 264 -14.18 -24.01 -4.33
N GLU A 265 -12.92 -23.62 -4.17
CA GLU A 265 -12.00 -24.13 -3.15
C GLU A 265 -12.01 -23.30 -1.85
N LEU A 266 -12.80 -22.22 -1.82
CA LEU A 266 -12.96 -21.40 -0.63
C LEU A 266 -13.96 -22.04 0.34
N PHE A 267 -13.45 -22.53 1.47
CA PHE A 267 -14.25 -23.15 2.53
C PHE A 267 -15.16 -22.15 3.24
N ASP A 268 -14.72 -20.89 3.33
CA ASP A 268 -15.31 -19.83 4.13
C ASP A 268 -16.41 -19.01 3.45
N VAL A 269 -16.85 -19.43 2.26
CA VAL A 269 -18.09 -18.93 1.63
C VAL A 269 -19.34 -19.37 2.42
N ARG A 270 -19.22 -20.46 3.20
CA ARG A 270 -20.21 -20.94 4.16
C ARG A 270 -19.69 -20.69 5.57
N ALA A 271 -20.06 -19.56 6.16
CA ALA A 271 -19.62 -19.18 7.49
C ALA A 271 -20.81 -19.09 8.45
N ILE A 272 -20.61 -19.62 9.66
CA ILE A 272 -21.57 -19.59 10.76
C ILE A 272 -20.93 -18.88 11.94
N ARG A 273 -21.74 -18.11 12.65
CA ARG A 273 -21.34 -17.45 13.89
C ARG A 273 -22.12 -18.02 15.05
N VAL A 274 -21.41 -18.37 16.10
CA VAL A 274 -21.93 -18.82 17.38
C VAL A 274 -21.56 -17.78 18.44
N THR A 275 -22.55 -17.19 19.10
CA THR A 275 -22.34 -16.22 20.16
C THR A 275 -22.90 -16.79 21.47
N VAL A 276 -22.06 -16.83 22.50
CA VAL A 276 -22.33 -17.38 23.83
C VAL A 276 -22.08 -16.35 24.93
N ASN A 277 -22.36 -16.68 26.19
CA ASN A 277 -22.25 -15.72 27.28
C ASN A 277 -20.83 -15.65 27.87
N THR A 278 -20.11 -16.77 27.96
CA THR A 278 -18.82 -16.86 28.65
C THR A 278 -17.72 -17.46 27.78
N VAL A 279 -16.45 -17.17 28.12
CA VAL A 279 -15.28 -17.76 27.46
C VAL A 279 -15.26 -19.28 27.61
N THR A 280 -15.65 -19.79 28.77
CA THR A 280 -15.73 -21.24 29.01
C THR A 280 -16.73 -21.90 28.07
N GLU A 281 -17.89 -21.28 27.83
CA GLU A 281 -18.87 -21.75 26.86
C GLU A 281 -18.34 -21.72 25.42
N CYS A 282 -17.44 -20.77 25.06
CA CYS A 282 -16.80 -20.77 23.74
C CYS A 282 -16.00 -22.06 23.51
N TYR A 283 -15.17 -22.48 24.47
CA TYR A 283 -14.36 -23.69 24.34
C TYR A 283 -15.22 -24.96 24.47
N THR A 284 -16.28 -24.92 25.28
CA THR A 284 -17.23 -26.05 25.38
C THR A 284 -17.98 -26.24 24.04
N ALA A 285 -18.47 -25.14 23.47
CA ALA A 285 -19.12 -25.19 22.14
C ALA A 285 -18.16 -25.70 21.05
N LEU A 286 -16.88 -25.29 21.08
CA LEU A 286 -15.85 -25.80 20.18
C LEU A 286 -15.71 -27.32 20.32
N GLY A 287 -15.60 -27.83 21.56
CA GLY A 287 -15.47 -29.25 21.84
C GLY A 287 -16.66 -30.07 21.35
N LEU A 288 -17.88 -29.57 21.56
CA LEU A 288 -19.11 -30.21 21.09
C LEU A 288 -19.17 -30.25 19.55
N ILE A 289 -18.81 -29.16 18.88
CA ILE A 289 -18.79 -29.06 17.42
C ILE A 289 -17.74 -30.01 16.84
N HIS A 290 -16.52 -30.08 17.41
CA HIS A 290 -15.47 -31.00 16.99
C HIS A 290 -15.81 -32.45 17.31
N GLY A 291 -16.58 -32.73 18.34
CA GLY A 291 -17.12 -34.05 18.63
C GLY A 291 -18.18 -34.51 17.64
N ARG A 292 -18.91 -33.57 17.01
CA ARG A 292 -19.95 -33.85 16.02
C ARG A 292 -19.44 -34.00 14.61
N TRP A 293 -18.45 -33.13 14.20
CA TRP A 293 -17.86 -33.06 12.86
C TRP A 293 -16.35 -33.04 12.88
N HIS A 294 -15.77 -33.67 11.88
CA HIS A 294 -14.32 -33.69 11.74
C HIS A 294 -13.79 -32.31 11.39
N TYR A 295 -12.85 -31.76 12.19
CA TYR A 295 -12.29 -30.45 11.98
C TYR A 295 -11.07 -30.45 11.04
N ILE A 296 -10.81 -29.33 10.39
CA ILE A 296 -9.68 -29.12 9.49
C ILE A 296 -8.58 -28.44 10.28
N ALA A 297 -7.58 -29.18 10.73
CA ALA A 297 -6.55 -28.70 11.67
C ALA A 297 -5.78 -27.45 11.20
N ARG A 298 -5.60 -27.28 9.89
CA ARG A 298 -4.91 -26.10 9.32
C ARG A 298 -5.75 -24.81 9.28
N GLU A 299 -7.03 -24.90 9.53
CA GLU A 299 -7.98 -23.79 9.52
C GLU A 299 -8.55 -23.55 10.95
N PHE A 300 -7.77 -23.87 11.99
CA PHE A 300 -8.09 -23.57 13.37
C PHE A 300 -7.20 -22.43 13.89
N ASP A 301 -7.84 -21.36 14.38
CA ASP A 301 -7.18 -20.23 14.99
C ASP A 301 -7.87 -19.89 16.32
N ASP A 302 -7.08 -19.75 17.39
CA ASP A 302 -7.54 -19.31 18.70
C ASP A 302 -7.12 -17.86 18.94
N TYR A 303 -8.02 -16.93 18.60
CA TYR A 303 -7.85 -15.51 18.87
C TYR A 303 -8.43 -15.08 20.24
N ILE A 304 -8.93 -16.01 21.06
CA ILE A 304 -9.27 -15.73 22.46
C ILE A 304 -7.99 -15.78 23.29
N ALA A 305 -7.22 -16.86 23.16
CA ALA A 305 -5.94 -17.01 23.84
C ALA A 305 -4.87 -16.08 23.24
N ASN A 306 -4.90 -15.83 21.93
CA ASN A 306 -3.97 -14.98 21.20
C ASN A 306 -4.72 -13.83 20.54
N THR A 307 -5.13 -12.85 21.34
CA THR A 307 -5.88 -11.67 20.86
C THR A 307 -5.13 -10.92 19.78
N LYS A 308 -5.80 -10.55 18.69
CA LYS A 308 -5.23 -9.70 17.65
C LYS A 308 -4.90 -8.31 18.20
N GLU A 309 -3.93 -7.62 17.58
CA GLU A 309 -3.52 -6.26 18.00
C GLU A 309 -4.66 -5.23 18.03
N ASN A 310 -5.66 -5.41 17.19
CA ASN A 310 -6.86 -4.58 17.19
C ASN A 310 -7.92 -5.03 18.22
N GLY A 311 -7.55 -5.89 19.15
CA GLY A 311 -8.44 -6.39 20.19
C GLY A 311 -9.44 -7.47 19.74
N TYR A 312 -9.38 -7.92 18.50
CA TYR A 312 -10.28 -8.95 17.98
C TYR A 312 -10.06 -10.29 18.68
N GLN A 313 -11.15 -10.88 19.20
CA GLN A 313 -11.19 -12.17 19.88
C GLN A 313 -12.29 -13.06 19.29
N SER A 314 -11.95 -14.29 18.94
CA SER A 314 -12.89 -15.35 18.50
C SER A 314 -12.14 -16.67 18.35
N LEU A 315 -12.80 -17.80 18.53
CA LEU A 315 -12.30 -19.08 18.01
C LEU A 315 -12.76 -19.23 16.57
N HIS A 316 -11.84 -19.56 15.67
CA HIS A 316 -12.13 -19.85 14.28
C HIS A 316 -11.82 -21.32 14.03
N THR A 317 -12.76 -22.04 13.48
CA THR A 317 -12.57 -23.44 13.07
C THR A 317 -13.31 -23.73 11.78
N ALA A 318 -12.79 -24.64 10.98
CA ALA A 318 -13.49 -25.20 9.84
C ALA A 318 -13.75 -26.68 10.06
N VAL A 319 -14.97 -27.14 9.77
CA VAL A 319 -15.37 -28.52 9.92
C VAL A 319 -15.98 -29.07 8.62
N TYR A 320 -15.91 -30.37 8.41
CA TYR A 320 -16.70 -31.05 7.38
C TYR A 320 -18.11 -31.30 7.93
N GLY A 321 -19.05 -30.41 7.62
CA GLY A 321 -20.44 -30.49 8.03
C GLY A 321 -21.25 -31.56 7.28
N PRO A 322 -22.56 -31.43 7.28
CA PRO A 322 -23.44 -32.35 6.51
C PRO A 322 -22.99 -32.47 5.04
N GLU A 323 -23.21 -33.64 4.44
CA GLU A 323 -22.79 -33.95 3.05
C GLU A 323 -21.26 -33.80 2.80
N GLY A 324 -20.41 -33.75 3.84
CA GLY A 324 -18.99 -33.57 3.71
C GLY A 324 -18.54 -32.17 3.21
N LYS A 325 -19.43 -31.20 3.21
CA LYS A 325 -19.12 -29.83 2.77
C LYS A 325 -18.43 -29.03 3.88
N PRO A 326 -17.35 -28.32 3.60
CA PRO A 326 -16.65 -27.52 4.61
C PRO A 326 -17.46 -26.30 5.02
N VAL A 327 -17.44 -25.99 6.33
CA VAL A 327 -18.09 -24.84 6.96
C VAL A 327 -17.12 -24.17 7.94
N GLU A 328 -16.93 -22.86 7.82
CA GLU A 328 -16.23 -22.06 8.81
C GLU A 328 -17.16 -21.71 9.97
N ILE A 329 -16.72 -21.91 11.20
CA ILE A 329 -17.48 -21.59 12.40
C ILE A 329 -16.66 -20.64 13.25
N GLN A 330 -17.25 -19.48 13.59
CA GLN A 330 -16.67 -18.47 14.46
C GLN A 330 -17.40 -18.45 15.77
N ILE A 331 -16.71 -18.73 16.89
CA ILE A 331 -17.29 -18.82 18.22
C ILE A 331 -16.72 -17.71 19.09
N ARG A 332 -17.58 -16.93 19.76
CA ARG A 332 -17.19 -15.81 20.59
C ARG A 332 -18.26 -15.43 21.60
N THR A 333 -17.90 -14.68 22.62
CA THR A 333 -18.87 -14.13 23.56
C THR A 333 -19.61 -12.92 22.99
N TRP A 334 -20.71 -12.50 23.61
CA TRP A 334 -21.41 -11.28 23.25
C TRP A 334 -20.52 -10.04 23.31
N ALA A 335 -19.72 -9.91 24.36
CA ALA A 335 -18.79 -8.79 24.51
C ALA A 335 -17.73 -8.77 23.38
N MET A 336 -17.15 -9.93 23.02
CA MET A 336 -16.23 -10.06 21.91
C MET A 336 -16.92 -9.76 20.57
N HIS A 337 -18.21 -10.08 20.45
CA HIS A 337 -19.00 -9.77 19.26
C HIS A 337 -19.18 -8.26 19.09
N GLU A 338 -19.64 -7.59 20.12
CA GLU A 338 -19.81 -6.13 20.11
C GLU A 338 -18.49 -5.43 19.80
N PHE A 339 -17.40 -5.85 20.44
CA PHE A 339 -16.09 -5.29 20.17
C PHE A 339 -15.64 -5.51 18.72
N ALA A 340 -15.86 -6.69 18.16
CA ALA A 340 -15.47 -6.98 16.77
C ALA A 340 -16.30 -6.24 15.70
N GLU A 341 -17.53 -5.82 16.02
CA GLU A 341 -18.39 -5.05 15.13
C GLU A 341 -18.15 -3.54 15.25
N TYR A 342 -18.04 -3.04 16.48
CA TYR A 342 -18.00 -1.61 16.80
C TYR A 342 -16.60 -1.11 17.20
N GLY A 343 -15.67 -2.01 17.56
CA GLY A 343 -14.31 -1.66 17.94
C GLY A 343 -14.26 -0.67 19.09
N VAL A 344 -13.43 0.35 18.92
CA VAL A 344 -13.27 1.43 19.90
C VAL A 344 -14.61 2.15 20.20
N ALA A 345 -15.57 2.17 19.25
CA ALA A 345 -16.88 2.77 19.48
C ALA A 345 -17.69 2.02 20.57
N ALA A 346 -17.49 0.71 20.74
CA ALA A 346 -18.13 -0.04 21.82
C ALA A 346 -17.66 0.40 23.21
N HIS A 347 -16.44 0.93 23.31
CA HIS A 347 -15.82 1.33 24.59
C HIS A 347 -16.52 2.53 25.24
N TRP A 348 -17.00 3.52 24.46
CA TRP A 348 -17.72 4.67 25.02
C TRP A 348 -19.06 4.30 25.66
N ARG A 349 -19.46 3.04 25.47
CA ARG A 349 -20.68 2.47 26.05
C ARG A 349 -20.58 2.17 27.55
N TYR A 350 -19.37 1.82 28.01
CA TYR A 350 -19.11 1.47 29.41
C TYR A 350 -18.08 2.43 29.99
N LYS A 351 -18.49 3.32 30.89
CA LYS A 351 -17.61 4.28 31.59
C LYS A 351 -16.62 3.65 32.58
N GLU A 352 -16.52 2.33 32.65
CA GLU A 352 -15.60 1.63 33.54
C GLU A 352 -14.34 1.20 32.78
N ARG A 353 -13.17 1.44 33.40
CA ARG A 353 -11.87 0.97 32.88
C ARG A 353 -11.89 -0.54 32.72
N THR A 354 -11.75 -1.02 31.49
CA THR A 354 -11.71 -2.44 31.16
C THR A 354 -10.35 -2.79 30.52
N GLU A 355 -10.02 -4.11 30.42
CA GLU A 355 -8.84 -4.58 29.69
C GLU A 355 -8.77 -4.07 28.23
N GLN A 356 -9.88 -3.61 27.70
CA GLN A 356 -10.01 -3.04 26.33
C GLN A 356 -9.42 -1.63 26.22
N ASP A 357 -9.37 -0.86 27.35
CA ASP A 357 -8.67 0.42 27.42
C ASP A 357 -7.18 0.25 27.16
N GLU A 358 -6.60 -0.83 27.64
CA GLU A 358 -5.19 -1.13 27.40
C GLU A 358 -4.87 -1.38 25.94
N VAL A 359 -5.78 -1.97 25.17
CA VAL A 359 -5.59 -2.22 23.71
C VAL A 359 -5.60 -0.89 22.96
N LEU A 360 -6.54 0.01 23.29
CA LEU A 360 -6.61 1.34 22.69
C LEU A 360 -5.39 2.18 23.06
N GLU A 361 -5.00 2.20 24.35
CA GLU A 361 -3.82 2.92 24.81
C GLU A 361 -2.53 2.37 24.16
N LYS A 362 -2.38 1.06 24.02
CA LYS A 362 -1.27 0.42 23.30
C LYS A 362 -1.26 0.82 21.82
N THR A 363 -2.43 0.89 21.18
CA THR A 363 -2.56 1.33 19.79
C THR A 363 -2.17 2.79 19.62
N ILE A 364 -2.68 3.68 20.46
CA ILE A 364 -2.34 5.11 20.47
C ILE A 364 -0.84 5.31 20.77
N HIS A 365 -0.30 4.57 21.74
CA HIS A 365 1.12 4.63 22.09
C HIS A 365 2.02 4.19 20.92
N SER A 366 1.65 3.12 20.21
CA SER A 366 2.38 2.66 19.02
C SER A 366 2.38 3.71 17.92
N ILE A 367 1.23 4.34 17.67
CA ILE A 367 1.09 5.42 16.68
C ILE A 367 1.92 6.64 17.09
N ARG A 368 1.87 7.04 18.36
CA ARG A 368 2.69 8.16 18.86
C ARG A 368 4.17 7.90 18.67
N LYS A 369 4.63 6.69 18.97
CA LYS A 369 6.02 6.28 18.77
C LYS A 369 6.45 6.32 17.32
N LEU A 370 5.56 5.96 16.38
CA LEU A 370 5.82 6.09 14.94
C LEU A 370 5.97 7.56 14.51
N LEU A 371 5.14 8.43 15.05
CA LEU A 371 5.16 9.86 14.74
C LEU A 371 6.39 10.59 15.34
N GLU A 372 6.96 10.07 16.43
CA GLU A 372 8.14 10.61 17.12
C GLU A 372 9.46 10.16 16.48
N THR A 373 9.46 9.13 15.62
CA THR A 373 10.68 8.65 14.97
C THR A 373 11.08 9.63 13.85
N PRO A 374 12.24 10.29 13.93
CA PRO A 374 12.70 11.20 12.90
C PRO A 374 13.21 10.40 11.70
N GLU A 375 12.33 10.03 10.80
CA GLU A 375 12.69 9.45 9.52
C GLU A 375 12.91 10.60 8.52
N ASN A 376 14.12 10.65 7.95
CA ASN A 376 14.52 11.68 6.98
C ASN A 376 13.97 11.45 5.57
N ASP A 377 13.17 10.37 5.37
CA ASP A 377 12.66 9.98 4.05
C ASP A 377 11.15 9.72 4.15
N GLU A 378 10.35 10.57 3.49
CA GLU A 378 8.89 10.51 3.53
C GLU A 378 8.32 9.20 2.93
N GLU A 379 9.03 8.58 1.97
CA GLU A 379 8.65 7.28 1.40
C GLU A 379 8.90 6.14 2.41
N GLU A 380 10.00 6.18 3.16
CA GLU A 380 10.26 5.21 4.23
C GLU A 380 9.23 5.31 5.35
N LEU A 381 8.74 6.52 5.65
CA LEU A 381 7.68 6.75 6.63
C LEU A 381 6.35 6.11 6.18
N LEU A 382 5.95 6.31 4.92
CA LEU A 382 4.72 5.73 4.37
C LEU A 382 4.78 4.19 4.35
N ASP A 383 5.92 3.63 4.00
CA ASP A 383 6.13 2.18 3.96
C ASP A 383 6.21 1.56 5.35
N SER A 384 6.79 2.25 6.33
CA SER A 384 6.79 1.79 7.73
C SER A 384 5.38 1.86 8.32
N PHE A 385 4.61 2.91 8.04
CA PHE A 385 3.20 3.00 8.40
C PHE A 385 2.36 1.90 7.73
N LYS A 386 2.54 1.67 6.44
CA LYS A 386 1.86 0.58 5.74
C LYS A 386 2.20 -0.76 6.39
N THR A 387 3.45 -1.03 6.66
CA THR A 387 3.88 -2.31 7.26
C THR A 387 3.36 -2.48 8.70
N GLU A 388 3.36 -1.44 9.53
CA GLU A 388 2.85 -1.55 10.91
C GLU A 388 1.32 -1.51 11.01
N LEU A 389 0.63 -0.82 10.11
CA LEU A 389 -0.83 -0.75 10.12
C LEU A 389 -1.50 -1.92 9.39
N PHE A 390 -0.82 -2.57 8.43
CA PHE A 390 -1.46 -3.50 7.48
C PHE A 390 -1.02 -4.95 7.60
N SER A 391 0.12 -5.24 8.28
CA SER A 391 0.58 -6.63 8.36
C SER A 391 -0.12 -7.39 9.48
N ASP A 392 -0.67 -8.56 9.14
CA ASP A 392 -0.97 -9.58 10.14
C ASP A 392 0.33 -9.89 10.90
N ARG A 393 0.25 -10.15 12.20
CA ARG A 393 1.41 -10.37 13.07
C ARG A 393 1.59 -11.84 13.39
N VAL A 394 2.82 -12.24 13.64
CA VAL A 394 3.17 -13.56 14.13
C VAL A 394 3.85 -13.44 15.50
N PHE A 395 3.44 -14.27 16.44
CA PHE A 395 3.97 -14.29 17.79
C PHE A 395 5.01 -15.41 17.94
N ILE A 396 6.25 -15.03 18.17
CA ILE A 396 7.41 -15.90 18.19
C ILE A 396 7.94 -15.99 19.63
N LEU A 397 8.27 -17.20 20.05
CA LEU A 397 8.82 -17.44 21.39
C LEU A 397 10.35 -17.35 21.36
N SER A 398 10.92 -16.61 22.32
CA SER A 398 12.35 -16.71 22.62
C SER A 398 12.65 -18.00 23.37
N PRO A 399 13.92 -18.45 23.46
CA PRO A 399 14.28 -19.63 24.27
C PRO A 399 13.90 -19.53 25.74
N GLN A 400 13.74 -18.30 26.26
CA GLN A 400 13.29 -18.02 27.64
C GLN A 400 11.77 -17.93 27.79
N GLY A 401 11.00 -18.25 26.73
CA GLY A 401 9.54 -18.18 26.74
C GLY A 401 8.94 -16.76 26.56
N LYS A 402 9.78 -15.74 26.28
CA LYS A 402 9.27 -14.39 26.01
C LYS A 402 8.64 -14.35 24.62
N VAL A 403 7.39 -13.89 24.55
CA VAL A 403 6.69 -13.69 23.30
C VAL A 403 7.20 -12.42 22.62
N ILE A 404 7.58 -12.51 21.35
CA ILE A 404 8.01 -11.39 20.50
C ILE A 404 7.08 -11.32 19.30
N ASP A 405 6.54 -10.16 19.12
CA ASP A 405 5.57 -9.82 18.08
C ASP A 405 6.29 -9.28 16.82
N LEU A 406 6.01 -9.87 15.66
CA LEU A 406 6.63 -9.56 14.37
C LEU A 406 5.59 -9.50 13.24
N PRO A 407 5.82 -8.75 12.15
CA PRO A 407 4.94 -8.75 11.00
C PRO A 407 4.89 -10.14 10.34
N GLN A 408 3.76 -10.50 9.75
CA GLN A 408 3.61 -11.75 8.99
C GLN A 408 4.64 -11.81 7.85
N GLY A 409 5.27 -12.97 7.71
CA GLY A 409 6.38 -13.16 6.75
C GLY A 409 7.74 -12.77 7.30
N ALA A 410 7.82 -12.34 8.57
CA ALA A 410 9.08 -12.07 9.26
C ALA A 410 10.00 -13.28 9.26
N THR A 411 11.29 -13.02 9.28
CA THR A 411 12.35 -14.01 9.22
C THR A 411 13.11 -14.10 10.55
N PRO A 412 13.95 -15.12 10.78
CA PRO A 412 14.83 -15.16 11.93
C PRO A 412 15.73 -13.92 12.08
N LEU A 413 16.07 -13.27 10.97
CA LEU A 413 16.83 -12.02 11.00
C LEU A 413 16.00 -10.88 11.56
N ASP A 414 14.72 -10.72 11.16
CA ASP A 414 13.80 -9.76 11.75
C ASP A 414 13.63 -9.99 13.25
N PHE A 415 13.51 -11.27 13.65
CA PHE A 415 13.44 -11.64 15.06
C PHE A 415 14.70 -11.23 15.84
N ALA A 416 15.90 -11.46 15.28
CA ALA A 416 17.16 -11.04 15.90
C ALA A 416 17.21 -9.53 16.15
N TYR A 417 16.84 -8.72 15.16
CA TYR A 417 16.79 -7.25 15.27
C TYR A 417 15.67 -6.74 16.16
N SER A 418 14.62 -7.52 16.36
CA SER A 418 13.54 -7.16 17.30
C SER A 418 13.94 -7.35 18.77
N ILE A 419 14.77 -8.36 19.06
CA ILE A 419 15.34 -8.57 20.40
C ILE A 419 16.26 -7.41 20.77
N HIS A 420 17.31 -7.22 19.98
CA HIS A 420 18.28 -6.13 20.16
C HIS A 420 19.04 -5.89 18.87
N THR A 421 19.40 -4.63 18.59
CA THR A 421 20.13 -4.26 17.37
C THR A 421 21.47 -4.99 17.27
N GLU A 422 22.22 -5.11 18.38
CA GLU A 422 23.47 -5.84 18.43
C GLU A 422 23.34 -7.34 18.17
N VAL A 423 22.24 -7.97 18.63
CA VAL A 423 21.95 -9.38 18.33
C VAL A 423 21.72 -9.55 16.84
N GLY A 424 21.00 -8.61 16.21
CA GLY A 424 20.82 -8.57 14.76
C GLY A 424 22.13 -8.43 14.01
N HIS A 425 22.99 -7.46 14.40
CA HIS A 425 24.29 -7.24 13.76
C HIS A 425 25.23 -8.45 13.87
N LYS A 426 25.13 -9.21 14.96
CA LYS A 426 25.93 -10.41 15.24
C LYS A 426 25.29 -11.72 14.74
N CYS A 427 24.10 -11.64 14.12
CA CYS A 427 23.38 -12.83 13.66
C CYS A 427 24.13 -13.57 12.55
N ARG A 428 24.26 -14.91 12.70
CA ARG A 428 24.88 -15.80 11.70
C ARG A 428 23.99 -16.97 11.29
N GLY A 429 23.03 -17.31 12.11
CA GLY A 429 22.12 -18.41 11.89
C GLY A 429 20.99 -18.39 12.89
N ALA A 430 20.06 -19.29 12.72
CA ALA A 430 18.95 -19.46 13.66
C ALA A 430 18.52 -20.92 13.75
N LYS A 431 17.95 -21.27 14.91
CA LYS A 431 17.22 -22.52 15.09
C LYS A 431 15.75 -22.21 15.33
N VAL A 432 14.89 -22.92 14.65
CA VAL A 432 13.44 -22.87 14.85
C VAL A 432 13.01 -24.23 15.41
N ASN A 433 12.38 -24.23 16.59
CA ASN A 433 12.02 -25.44 17.33
C ASN A 433 13.19 -26.43 17.48
N GLY A 434 14.41 -25.91 17.73
CA GLY A 434 15.64 -26.69 17.90
C GLY A 434 16.34 -27.09 16.58
N GLN A 435 15.75 -26.89 15.41
CA GLN A 435 16.34 -27.22 14.11
C GLN A 435 16.97 -25.98 13.46
N ILE A 436 18.17 -26.13 12.90
CA ILE A 436 18.84 -25.06 12.14
C ILE A 436 18.08 -24.79 10.85
N VAL A 437 17.77 -23.53 10.61
CA VAL A 437 17.04 -23.08 9.42
C VAL A 437 17.77 -21.93 8.71
N PRO A 438 17.56 -21.75 7.41
CA PRO A 438 18.02 -20.56 6.68
C PRO A 438 17.44 -19.26 7.27
N LEU A 439 18.23 -18.18 7.25
CA LEU A 439 17.77 -16.85 7.71
C LEU A 439 16.63 -16.25 6.86
N THR A 440 16.33 -16.85 5.71
CA THR A 440 15.21 -16.47 4.82
C THR A 440 13.91 -17.22 5.12
N THR A 441 13.92 -18.14 6.11
CA THR A 441 12.73 -18.91 6.50
C THR A 441 11.67 -17.99 7.06
N LYS A 442 10.43 -18.11 6.57
CA LYS A 442 9.28 -17.34 7.10
C LYS A 442 8.81 -17.98 8.40
N LEU A 443 8.80 -17.19 9.47
CA LEU A 443 8.37 -17.63 10.79
C LEU A 443 6.85 -17.79 10.87
N GLN A 444 6.40 -18.77 11.61
CA GLN A 444 4.99 -19.07 11.87
C GLN A 444 4.64 -18.80 13.33
N ASN A 445 3.36 -18.63 13.61
CA ASN A 445 2.86 -18.38 14.96
C ASN A 445 3.24 -19.51 15.94
N GLY A 446 3.67 -19.14 17.13
CA GLY A 446 3.97 -20.10 18.22
C GLY A 446 5.30 -20.85 18.11
N VAL A 447 6.14 -20.60 17.09
CA VAL A 447 7.45 -21.23 16.97
C VAL A 447 8.45 -20.62 17.93
N GLN A 448 9.35 -21.46 18.49
CA GLN A 448 10.46 -21.01 19.30
C GLN A 448 11.69 -20.75 18.41
N VAL A 449 12.30 -19.57 18.55
CA VAL A 449 13.46 -19.16 17.75
C VAL A 449 14.65 -18.84 18.63
N GLU A 450 15.78 -19.50 18.37
CA GLU A 450 17.09 -19.24 18.96
C GLU A 450 18.03 -18.64 17.91
N ILE A 451 18.64 -17.48 18.21
CA ILE A 451 19.58 -16.81 17.30
C ILE A 451 21.02 -17.23 17.62
N LEU A 452 21.73 -17.67 16.59
CA LEU A 452 23.15 -17.99 16.67
C LEU A 452 23.95 -16.73 16.32
N THR A 453 24.76 -16.24 17.27
CA THR A 453 25.52 -14.99 17.13
C THR A 453 27.03 -15.25 17.10
N THR A 454 27.76 -14.30 16.49
CA THR A 454 29.22 -14.22 16.54
C THR A 454 29.67 -13.11 17.48
N ASN A 455 30.95 -13.10 17.88
CA ASN A 455 31.48 -12.07 18.75
C ASN A 455 31.57 -10.70 18.08
N THR A 456 31.80 -10.65 16.77
CA THR A 456 31.96 -9.40 15.99
C THR A 456 30.72 -9.14 15.15
N PRO A 457 30.19 -7.90 15.14
CA PRO A 457 29.11 -7.50 14.23
C PRO A 457 29.58 -7.60 12.78
N SER A 458 28.83 -8.23 11.92
CA SER A 458 29.13 -8.28 10.49
C SER A 458 27.85 -8.55 9.65
N PRO A 459 26.94 -7.56 9.54
CA PRO A 459 25.82 -7.61 8.63
C PRO A 459 26.27 -7.78 7.18
N SER A 460 25.49 -8.53 6.38
CA SER A 460 25.73 -8.65 4.94
C SER A 460 24.89 -7.62 4.17
N ARG A 461 25.46 -7.03 3.11
CA ARG A 461 24.72 -6.16 2.17
C ARG A 461 23.61 -6.94 1.44
N ASP A 462 23.76 -8.25 1.27
CA ASP A 462 22.74 -9.12 0.67
C ASP A 462 21.43 -9.10 1.46
N TRP A 463 21.49 -8.83 2.77
CA TRP A 463 20.29 -8.74 3.59
C TRP A 463 19.35 -7.60 3.15
N LEU A 464 19.89 -6.54 2.55
CA LEU A 464 19.11 -5.41 2.03
C LEU A 464 18.46 -5.69 0.67
N ASN A 465 18.85 -6.77 -0.02
CA ASN A 465 18.30 -7.12 -1.32
C ASN A 465 16.89 -7.75 -1.16
N PRO A 466 15.82 -7.10 -1.65
CA PRO A 466 14.46 -7.58 -1.50
C PRO A 466 14.23 -8.96 -2.14
N ASN A 467 14.94 -9.27 -3.23
CA ASN A 467 14.77 -10.51 -3.99
C ASN A 467 15.31 -11.74 -3.25
N LEU A 468 16.18 -11.54 -2.27
CA LEU A 468 16.76 -12.65 -1.47
C LEU A 468 15.91 -13.02 -0.25
N GLY A 469 14.93 -12.18 0.13
CA GLY A 469 13.94 -12.47 1.16
C GLY A 469 14.48 -12.62 2.59
N TYR A 470 15.61 -11.99 2.92
CA TYR A 470 16.20 -12.02 4.27
C TYR A 470 15.41 -11.19 5.28
N ILE A 471 14.70 -10.18 4.85
CA ILE A 471 14.04 -9.18 5.70
C ILE A 471 12.63 -8.92 5.19
N ALA A 472 11.65 -8.99 6.08
CA ALA A 472 10.28 -8.55 5.84
C ALA A 472 9.99 -7.19 6.49
N SER A 473 10.66 -6.87 7.61
CA SER A 473 10.43 -5.66 8.38
C SER A 473 11.25 -4.47 7.87
N ASN A 474 10.60 -3.34 7.58
CA ASN A 474 11.29 -2.10 7.22
C ASN A 474 12.16 -1.58 8.38
N ARG A 475 11.72 -1.76 9.62
CA ARG A 475 12.52 -1.41 10.81
C ARG A 475 13.85 -2.13 10.86
N THR A 476 13.88 -3.43 10.51
CA THR A 476 15.12 -4.20 10.39
C THR A 476 16.00 -3.64 9.28
N ARG A 477 15.40 -3.30 8.14
CA ARG A 477 16.11 -2.72 6.98
C ARG A 477 16.76 -1.39 7.32
N SER A 478 16.05 -0.49 8.00
CA SER A 478 16.58 0.81 8.42
C SER A 478 17.75 0.66 9.41
N LYS A 479 17.67 -0.28 10.37
CA LYS A 479 18.78 -0.56 11.30
C LYS A 479 20.03 -1.08 10.57
N ILE A 480 19.88 -1.94 9.58
CA ILE A 480 20.99 -2.46 8.78
C ILE A 480 21.60 -1.35 7.91
N LYS A 481 20.77 -0.53 7.24
CA LYS A 481 21.24 0.64 6.49
C LYS A 481 22.02 1.61 7.38
N ALA A 482 21.52 1.89 8.59
CA ALA A 482 22.18 2.77 9.55
C ALA A 482 23.56 2.24 9.96
N TRP A 483 23.69 0.91 10.16
CA TRP A 483 24.97 0.27 10.47
C TRP A 483 25.98 0.45 9.34
N PHE A 484 25.60 0.19 8.09
CA PHE A 484 26.48 0.42 6.94
C PHE A 484 26.82 1.90 6.77
N LYS A 485 25.86 2.79 7.01
CA LYS A 485 26.09 4.23 6.99
C LYS A 485 27.15 4.68 8.01
N GLN A 486 27.17 4.03 9.16
CA GLN A 486 28.15 4.34 10.23
C GLN A 486 29.52 3.70 9.95
N GLN A 487 29.57 2.46 9.49
CA GLN A 487 30.82 1.75 9.19
C GLN A 487 31.59 2.35 8.01
N ASP A 488 30.86 2.76 6.98
CA ASP A 488 31.47 3.34 5.78
C ASP A 488 31.74 4.85 5.93
N TYR A 489 31.46 5.46 7.10
CA TYR A 489 31.55 6.92 7.25
C TYR A 489 32.96 7.44 7.00
N GLU A 490 33.98 6.85 7.60
CA GLU A 490 35.40 7.25 7.43
C GLU A 490 35.85 7.04 5.98
N GLN A 491 35.49 5.91 5.38
CA GLN A 491 35.82 5.63 3.98
C GLN A 491 35.07 6.58 3.04
N ASN A 492 33.80 6.86 3.29
CA ASN A 492 33.02 7.81 2.51
C ASN A 492 33.56 9.23 2.61
N VAL A 493 34.10 9.65 3.77
CA VAL A 493 34.75 10.94 3.92
C VAL A 493 36.00 11.02 3.04
N ILE A 494 36.84 9.97 3.04
CA ILE A 494 38.06 9.89 2.22
C ILE A 494 37.71 9.91 0.72
N ASP A 495 36.76 9.07 0.30
CA ASP A 495 36.34 8.95 -1.10
C ASP A 495 35.67 10.25 -1.59
N GLY A 496 34.84 10.86 -0.74
CA GLY A 496 34.19 12.13 -1.03
C GLY A 496 35.15 13.29 -1.13
N LYS A 497 36.14 13.36 -0.25
CA LYS A 497 37.22 14.35 -0.31
C LYS A 497 37.97 14.23 -1.64
N ALA A 498 38.37 13.01 -2.01
CA ALA A 498 39.05 12.76 -3.28
C ALA A 498 38.18 13.10 -4.51
N ALA A 499 36.86 12.90 -4.43
CA ALA A 499 35.92 13.27 -5.49
C ALA A 499 35.77 14.79 -5.60
N ILE A 500 35.63 15.51 -4.49
CA ILE A 500 35.54 16.97 -4.45
C ILE A 500 36.86 17.61 -4.98
N GLU A 501 38.02 17.13 -4.54
CA GLU A 501 39.31 17.62 -5.01
C GLU A 501 39.50 17.41 -6.52
N ARG A 502 39.11 16.27 -7.06
CA ARG A 502 39.12 16.00 -8.51
C ARG A 502 38.23 16.98 -9.27
N GLU A 503 37.05 17.28 -8.75
CA GLU A 503 36.11 18.19 -9.40
C GLU A 503 36.60 19.64 -9.34
N LEU A 504 37.14 20.11 -8.20
CA LEU A 504 37.75 21.42 -8.05
C LEU A 504 38.95 21.62 -9.00
N LYS A 505 39.80 20.58 -9.15
CA LYS A 505 40.92 20.58 -10.12
C LYS A 505 40.41 20.64 -11.55
N ARG A 506 39.34 19.88 -11.89
CA ARG A 506 38.74 19.89 -13.23
C ARG A 506 38.19 21.26 -13.60
N MET A 507 37.67 21.99 -12.60
CA MET A 507 37.11 23.34 -12.77
C MET A 507 38.15 24.44 -12.63
N HIS A 508 39.43 24.12 -12.43
CA HIS A 508 40.53 25.06 -12.18
C HIS A 508 40.32 26.02 -10.99
N ILE A 509 39.56 25.59 -9.98
CA ILE A 509 39.31 26.35 -8.75
C ILE A 509 40.46 26.08 -7.77
N GLN A 510 41.35 27.04 -7.55
CA GLN A 510 42.54 26.86 -6.69
C GLN A 510 42.30 27.21 -5.22
N ASN A 511 41.35 28.11 -4.90
CA ASN A 511 41.04 28.53 -3.54
C ASN A 511 39.51 28.46 -3.31
N ALA A 512 39.00 27.26 -3.06
CA ALA A 512 37.60 27.09 -2.73
C ALA A 512 37.34 27.47 -1.27
N ASP A 513 36.42 28.41 -1.03
CA ASP A 513 35.90 28.69 0.32
C ASP A 513 34.88 27.60 0.71
N LEU A 514 35.35 26.56 1.40
CA LEU A 514 34.57 25.41 1.81
C LEU A 514 33.34 25.78 2.66
N ASN A 515 33.40 26.91 3.39
CA ASN A 515 32.23 27.39 4.17
C ASN A 515 31.06 27.82 3.29
N LYS A 516 31.32 28.33 2.09
CA LYS A 516 30.27 28.68 1.13
C LYS A 516 29.64 27.40 0.57
N ALA A 517 30.42 26.36 0.30
CA ALA A 517 29.93 25.07 -0.15
C ALA A 517 29.06 24.37 0.92
N ILE A 518 29.48 24.37 2.18
CA ILE A 518 28.74 23.83 3.33
C ILE A 518 27.34 24.46 3.41
N LYS A 519 27.26 25.78 3.32
CA LYS A 519 25.98 26.51 3.35
C LYS A 519 25.12 26.21 2.13
N HIS A 520 25.70 26.14 0.94
CA HIS A 520 25.00 25.88 -0.30
C HIS A 520 24.37 24.46 -0.33
N PHE A 521 25.14 23.47 0.09
CA PHE A 521 24.68 22.08 0.16
C PHE A 521 23.89 21.75 1.44
N LYS A 522 23.62 22.76 2.30
CA LYS A 522 22.86 22.64 3.55
C LYS A 522 23.36 21.50 4.46
N VAL A 523 24.68 21.42 4.63
CA VAL A 523 25.34 20.45 5.51
C VAL A 523 25.90 21.15 6.74
N LYS A 524 26.12 20.41 7.84
CA LYS A 524 26.54 20.97 9.13
C LYS A 524 28.06 21.12 9.23
N SER A 525 28.82 20.28 8.52
CA SER A 525 30.29 20.28 8.55
C SER A 525 30.87 19.87 7.20
N GLU A 526 32.17 20.14 7.01
CA GLU A 526 32.93 19.70 5.84
C GLU A 526 32.97 18.17 5.72
N GLU A 527 33.18 17.48 6.84
CA GLU A 527 33.17 16.01 6.88
C GLU A 527 31.83 15.42 6.47
N GLU A 528 30.71 16.02 6.90
CA GLU A 528 29.39 15.62 6.48
C GLU A 528 29.19 15.81 4.97
N TRP A 529 29.68 16.90 4.42
CA TRP A 529 29.65 17.17 2.98
C TRP A 529 30.45 16.13 2.20
N GLN A 530 31.68 15.88 2.63
CA GLN A 530 32.56 14.85 2.06
C GLN A 530 31.91 13.49 2.14
N ALA A 531 31.34 13.09 3.29
CA ALA A 531 30.64 11.82 3.47
C ALA A 531 29.42 11.69 2.55
N LYS A 532 28.65 12.76 2.34
CA LYS A 532 27.49 12.75 1.41
C LYS A 532 27.89 12.59 -0.05
N VAL A 533 29.01 13.24 -0.44
CA VAL A 533 29.56 13.07 -1.80
C VAL A 533 30.09 11.65 -2.00
N GLY A 534 30.84 11.13 -1.02
CA GLY A 534 31.40 9.77 -1.09
C GLY A 534 30.35 8.66 -1.12
N ARG A 535 29.21 8.85 -0.45
CA ARG A 535 28.06 7.93 -0.51
C ARG A 535 27.25 8.04 -1.80
N GLY A 536 27.41 9.14 -2.55
CA GLY A 536 26.59 9.43 -3.72
C GLY A 536 25.25 10.12 -3.41
N ASP A 537 25.00 10.56 -2.16
CA ASP A 537 23.83 11.37 -1.78
C ASP A 537 23.84 12.71 -2.54
N ILE A 538 25.06 13.24 -2.82
CA ILE A 538 25.31 14.37 -3.73
C ILE A 538 25.97 13.78 -4.97
N THR A 539 25.24 13.74 -6.07
CA THR A 539 25.76 13.22 -7.34
C THR A 539 26.83 14.12 -7.94
N SER A 540 27.72 13.57 -8.78
CA SER A 540 28.76 14.36 -9.46
C SER A 540 28.18 15.55 -10.24
N GLY A 541 27.01 15.39 -10.87
CA GLY A 541 26.33 16.49 -11.57
C GLY A 541 25.85 17.61 -10.62
N GLN A 542 25.29 17.24 -9.45
CA GLN A 542 24.87 18.21 -8.43
C GLN A 542 26.08 18.92 -7.81
N LEU A 543 27.18 18.18 -7.59
CA LEU A 543 28.45 18.74 -7.09
C LEU A 543 29.00 19.75 -8.09
N THR A 544 29.14 19.39 -9.35
CA THR A 544 29.60 20.28 -10.43
C THR A 544 28.75 21.54 -10.54
N PHE A 545 27.42 21.36 -10.57
CA PHE A 545 26.48 22.48 -10.67
C PHE A 545 26.58 23.43 -9.47
N GLY A 546 26.62 22.89 -8.26
CA GLY A 546 26.76 23.68 -7.04
C GLY A 546 28.11 24.44 -6.96
N LEU A 547 29.22 23.78 -7.32
CA LEU A 547 30.54 24.41 -7.37
C LEU A 547 30.62 25.50 -8.46
N ASN A 548 30.03 25.28 -9.63
CA ASN A 548 29.94 26.28 -10.70
C ASN A 548 29.19 27.52 -10.24
N GLN A 549 28.07 27.33 -9.53
CA GLN A 549 27.26 28.44 -9.04
C GLN A 549 27.99 29.27 -7.96
N LEU A 550 28.89 28.64 -7.20
CA LEU A 550 29.59 29.28 -6.10
C LEU A 550 30.92 29.97 -6.48
N TYR A 551 31.62 29.43 -7.51
CA TYR A 551 33.01 29.80 -7.76
C TYR A 551 33.33 30.23 -9.19
N VAL A 552 32.43 30.08 -10.16
CA VAL A 552 32.60 30.62 -11.51
C VAL A 552 32.11 32.06 -11.51
N ASP A 553 33.05 32.98 -11.62
CA ASP A 553 32.83 34.43 -11.61
C ASP A 553 31.90 34.86 -12.76
N GLU A 554 30.90 35.69 -12.47
CA GLU A 554 29.97 36.27 -13.45
C GLU A 554 30.65 37.26 -14.42
N SER A 555 31.97 37.40 -14.40
CA SER A 555 32.71 38.37 -15.20
C SER A 555 32.89 38.01 -16.68
N VAL A 556 32.50 36.85 -17.12
CA VAL A 556 32.40 36.53 -18.55
C VAL A 556 30.99 36.92 -19.04
N LYS A 557 30.84 38.17 -19.50
CA LYS A 557 29.63 38.62 -20.18
C LYS A 557 29.29 37.65 -21.33
N PRO A 558 28.13 37.05 -21.35
CA PRO A 558 27.67 36.29 -22.50
C PRO A 558 27.48 37.24 -23.69
N LEU A 559 27.97 36.85 -24.85
CA LEU A 559 27.61 37.47 -26.11
C LEU A 559 26.07 37.59 -26.21
N PRO A 560 25.54 38.68 -26.80
CA PRO A 560 24.11 38.96 -26.81
C PRO A 560 23.36 37.83 -27.48
N SER A 561 22.60 37.11 -26.70
CA SER A 561 21.71 36.03 -27.17
C SER A 561 20.56 36.62 -27.96
N LYS A 562 20.35 36.09 -29.16
CA LYS A 562 19.16 36.33 -29.95
C LYS A 562 17.87 36.12 -29.13
N PRO A 563 16.78 36.86 -29.39
CA PRO A 563 15.58 36.83 -28.58
C PRO A 563 14.98 35.43 -28.50
N LYS A 564 14.72 34.98 -27.26
CA LYS A 564 14.10 33.70 -26.96
C LYS A 564 12.68 33.65 -27.52
N PRO A 565 12.30 32.65 -28.29
CA PRO A 565 10.89 32.38 -28.55
C PRO A 565 10.21 31.92 -27.25
N LYS A 566 8.97 32.40 -27.04
CA LYS A 566 8.13 32.07 -25.90
C LYS A 566 7.99 30.55 -25.74
N LYS A 567 8.28 30.04 -24.53
CA LYS A 567 8.07 28.64 -24.16
C LYS A 567 6.59 28.27 -24.28
N THR A 568 6.25 27.55 -25.32
CA THR A 568 5.12 26.63 -25.29
C THR A 568 5.66 25.32 -24.69
N VAL A 569 5.02 24.92 -23.59
CA VAL A 569 5.26 23.63 -22.94
C VAL A 569 4.78 22.53 -23.88
N ASN A 570 5.68 21.89 -24.60
CA ASN A 570 5.40 20.62 -25.27
C ASN A 570 6.28 19.54 -24.65
N LYS A 571 5.63 18.64 -23.92
CA LYS A 571 6.17 17.35 -23.52
C LYS A 571 6.48 16.52 -24.75
N GLY A 572 7.73 16.07 -24.82
CA GLY A 572 8.25 14.89 -25.49
C GLY A 572 7.54 14.44 -26.78
N THR A 573 8.02 14.90 -27.90
CA THR A 573 7.78 14.24 -29.17
C THR A 573 9.12 13.94 -29.83
N THR A 574 9.38 12.68 -30.02
CA THR A 574 10.50 12.17 -30.80
C THR A 574 10.22 12.55 -32.29
N GLN A 575 10.87 13.62 -32.78
CA GLN A 575 10.74 14.10 -34.17
C GLN A 575 11.58 13.27 -35.16
N SER A 576 11.85 12.01 -34.88
CA SER A 576 12.75 11.15 -35.68
C SER A 576 12.07 10.32 -36.75
N ILE A 577 10.75 10.50 -37.00
CA ILE A 577 10.00 9.65 -37.93
C ILE A 577 9.03 10.50 -38.76
N ASN A 578 9.11 10.36 -40.08
CA ASN A 578 8.18 10.96 -41.04
C ASN A 578 7.00 10.02 -41.31
N VAL A 579 5.79 10.54 -41.15
CA VAL A 579 4.56 9.83 -41.51
C VAL A 579 4.18 10.26 -42.94
N GLY A 580 4.08 9.32 -43.85
CA GLY A 580 3.86 9.59 -45.28
C GLY A 580 2.73 10.57 -45.54
N GLY A 581 3.08 11.78 -45.98
CA GLY A 581 2.17 12.80 -46.51
C GLY A 581 1.41 13.66 -45.50
N VAL A 582 1.53 13.47 -44.20
CA VAL A 582 0.82 14.26 -43.17
C VAL A 582 1.82 14.76 -42.12
N GLY A 583 2.23 16.01 -42.23
CA GLY A 583 3.08 16.67 -41.24
C GLY A 583 2.37 16.82 -39.88
N ASN A 584 3.11 16.58 -38.77
CA ASN A 584 2.70 16.80 -37.36
C ASN A 584 1.79 15.76 -36.72
N LEU A 585 1.84 14.47 -37.04
CA LEU A 585 1.27 13.44 -36.18
C LEU A 585 2.24 13.08 -35.05
N LEU A 586 1.70 12.98 -33.83
CA LEU A 586 2.44 12.48 -32.67
C LEU A 586 2.85 11.03 -32.90
N THR A 587 4.15 10.77 -33.00
CA THR A 587 4.71 9.43 -33.17
C THR A 587 5.31 8.93 -31.87
N THR A 588 5.10 7.66 -31.53
CA THR A 588 5.69 7.00 -30.37
C THR A 588 6.31 5.67 -30.79
N ILE A 589 7.53 5.39 -30.34
CA ILE A 589 8.19 4.11 -30.57
C ILE A 589 7.50 3.03 -29.73
N ALA A 590 7.13 1.92 -30.37
CA ALA A 590 6.46 0.81 -29.71
C ALA A 590 7.39 0.06 -28.75
N PRO A 591 7.04 -0.09 -27.47
CA PRO A 591 7.90 -0.74 -26.46
C PRO A 591 8.05 -2.25 -26.69
N CYS A 592 7.17 -2.88 -27.48
CA CYS A 592 7.20 -4.32 -27.75
C CYS A 592 8.31 -4.76 -28.71
N CYS A 593 8.77 -3.89 -29.62
CA CYS A 593 9.80 -4.23 -30.61
C CYS A 593 10.93 -3.19 -30.71
N LYS A 594 10.77 -2.03 -30.07
CA LYS A 594 11.76 -0.95 -29.93
C LYS A 594 12.55 -0.71 -31.23
N PRO A 595 11.90 -0.29 -32.35
CA PRO A 595 12.59 -0.08 -33.64
C PRO A 595 13.71 0.94 -33.50
N VAL A 596 14.77 0.76 -34.31
CA VAL A 596 15.92 1.67 -34.39
C VAL A 596 16.14 2.10 -35.86
N PRO A 597 16.82 3.23 -36.12
CA PRO A 597 17.15 3.65 -37.48
C PRO A 597 17.84 2.54 -38.25
N GLY A 598 17.30 2.25 -39.48
CA GLY A 598 17.70 1.12 -40.31
C GLY A 598 16.81 -0.11 -40.23
N ASP A 599 15.93 -0.22 -39.20
CA ASP A 599 14.86 -1.24 -39.20
C ASP A 599 13.75 -0.85 -40.20
N ASP A 600 13.15 -1.84 -40.89
CA ASP A 600 11.91 -1.64 -41.66
C ASP A 600 10.76 -1.40 -40.71
N ILE A 601 10.11 -0.24 -40.78
CA ILE A 601 9.10 0.21 -39.84
C ILE A 601 7.72 0.37 -40.48
N ILE A 602 6.70 0.26 -39.62
CA ILE A 602 5.30 0.49 -39.97
C ILE A 602 4.61 1.21 -38.81
N GLY A 603 3.75 2.17 -39.15
CA GLY A 603 2.96 2.91 -38.15
C GLY A 603 1.59 2.26 -37.90
N PHE A 604 1.18 2.17 -36.67
CA PHE A 604 -0.17 1.76 -36.25
C PHE A 604 -0.90 2.93 -35.61
N ILE A 605 -2.04 3.32 -36.17
CA ILE A 605 -2.84 4.45 -35.67
C ILE A 605 -3.58 4.03 -34.40
N THR A 606 -3.28 4.69 -33.29
CA THR A 606 -3.95 4.45 -32.00
C THR A 606 -4.89 5.61 -31.69
N ARG A 607 -6.16 5.30 -31.34
CA ARG A 607 -7.15 6.32 -30.98
C ARG A 607 -6.67 7.11 -29.75
N GLY A 608 -6.48 8.41 -29.93
CA GLY A 608 -6.13 9.35 -28.85
C GLY A 608 -4.66 9.43 -28.44
N LYS A 609 -3.74 8.59 -29.04
CA LYS A 609 -2.29 8.59 -28.70
C LYS A 609 -1.37 8.80 -29.91
N GLY A 610 -1.92 9.03 -31.11
CA GLY A 610 -1.12 9.21 -32.33
C GLY A 610 -0.75 7.89 -32.97
N VAL A 611 0.43 7.86 -33.62
CA VAL A 611 0.94 6.71 -34.38
C VAL A 611 2.00 5.97 -33.56
N SER A 612 1.76 4.70 -33.27
CA SER A 612 2.74 3.80 -32.66
C SER A 612 3.57 3.16 -33.77
N VAL A 613 4.89 3.37 -33.75
CA VAL A 613 5.82 2.86 -34.78
C VAL A 613 6.39 1.53 -34.33
N HIS A 614 6.17 0.52 -35.13
CA HIS A 614 6.64 -0.86 -34.93
C HIS A 614 7.60 -1.28 -36.04
N ARG A 615 8.38 -2.31 -35.82
CA ARG A 615 9.08 -3.04 -36.85
C ARG A 615 8.05 -3.83 -37.68
N GLN A 616 8.30 -3.98 -38.99
CA GLN A 616 7.38 -4.75 -39.84
C GLN A 616 7.29 -6.24 -39.47
N ASP A 617 8.36 -6.81 -38.90
CA ASP A 617 8.43 -8.18 -38.40
C ASP A 617 7.94 -8.37 -36.96
N CYS A 618 7.36 -7.33 -36.34
CA CYS A 618 6.83 -7.41 -34.96
C CYS A 618 5.67 -8.39 -34.88
N THR A 619 5.72 -9.32 -33.94
CA THR A 619 4.66 -10.32 -33.72
C THR A 619 3.28 -9.71 -33.45
N ASN A 620 3.23 -8.53 -32.84
CA ASN A 620 1.99 -7.79 -32.61
C ASN A 620 1.42 -7.19 -33.90
N ILE A 621 2.24 -6.91 -34.88
CA ILE A 621 1.82 -6.43 -36.22
C ILE A 621 1.43 -7.61 -37.11
N LEU A 622 2.23 -8.69 -37.10
CA LEU A 622 1.96 -9.89 -37.91
C LEU A 622 0.65 -10.61 -37.49
N ASN A 623 0.27 -10.54 -36.21
CA ASN A 623 -0.93 -11.18 -35.68
C ASN A 623 -2.14 -10.24 -35.61
N LEU A 624 -2.13 -9.09 -36.31
CA LEU A 624 -3.26 -8.17 -36.32
C LEU A 624 -4.48 -8.76 -37.05
N GLU A 625 -5.64 -8.63 -36.42
CA GLU A 625 -6.94 -8.97 -37.04
C GLU A 625 -7.20 -8.14 -38.30
N HIS A 626 -7.87 -8.72 -39.27
CA HIS A 626 -8.09 -8.12 -40.60
C HIS A 626 -8.71 -6.70 -40.58
N ASP A 627 -9.58 -6.42 -39.62
CA ASP A 627 -10.19 -5.10 -39.43
C ASP A 627 -9.22 -4.04 -38.87
N LYS A 628 -8.20 -4.46 -38.14
CA LYS A 628 -7.17 -3.56 -37.59
C LYS A 628 -6.02 -3.30 -38.54
N GLN A 629 -5.87 -4.10 -39.59
CA GLN A 629 -4.86 -3.87 -40.64
C GLN A 629 -5.10 -2.56 -41.42
N LYS A 630 -6.33 -2.08 -41.45
CA LYS A 630 -6.70 -0.78 -42.05
C LYS A 630 -6.14 0.44 -41.29
N GLN A 631 -5.63 0.22 -40.09
CA GLN A 631 -5.00 1.26 -39.23
C GLN A 631 -3.47 1.32 -39.42
N LEU A 632 -2.91 0.50 -40.32
CA LEU A 632 -1.50 0.53 -40.66
C LEU A 632 -1.23 1.64 -41.65
N ILE A 633 -0.15 2.39 -41.43
CA ILE A 633 0.33 3.45 -42.31
C ILE A 633 1.82 3.30 -42.56
N SER A 634 2.26 3.71 -43.75
CA SER A 634 3.68 3.77 -44.08
C SER A 634 4.36 4.90 -43.34
N VAL A 635 5.50 4.61 -42.71
CA VAL A 635 6.33 5.56 -41.96
C VAL A 635 7.79 5.33 -42.36
N GLU A 636 8.58 6.38 -42.37
CA GLU A 636 9.99 6.35 -42.73
C GLU A 636 10.83 7.06 -41.67
N TRP A 637 12.08 6.60 -41.47
CA TRP A 637 13.03 7.29 -40.62
C TRP A 637 13.40 8.64 -41.20
N ALA A 638 13.41 9.69 -40.40
CA ALA A 638 13.96 10.99 -40.81
C ALA A 638 15.48 11.00 -40.53
N ASP A 639 16.23 11.73 -41.37
CA ASP A 639 17.67 11.93 -41.16
C ASP A 639 17.91 12.71 -39.86
N HIS A 640 18.49 12.06 -38.87
CA HIS A 640 18.90 12.69 -37.61
C HIS A 640 20.29 12.22 -37.18
N ASP A 641 21.20 13.15 -37.10
CA ASP A 641 22.51 12.99 -36.44
C ASP A 641 22.36 12.99 -34.92
N ASN A 642 22.89 11.95 -34.26
CA ASN A 642 23.15 11.85 -32.80
C ASN A 642 22.00 11.49 -31.84
N GLN A 643 20.96 10.78 -32.23
CA GLN A 643 20.03 10.17 -31.29
C GLN A 643 20.44 8.72 -30.97
N THR A 644 20.30 8.33 -29.68
CA THR A 644 20.53 6.94 -29.23
C THR A 644 19.20 6.26 -28.88
N PHE A 645 19.13 4.96 -29.12
CA PHE A 645 17.94 4.13 -28.93
C PHE A 645 18.25 2.96 -28.00
N GLU A 646 17.34 2.70 -27.07
CA GLU A 646 17.47 1.61 -26.11
C GLU A 646 17.02 0.28 -26.71
N ILE A 647 17.88 -0.72 -26.73
CA ILE A 647 17.58 -2.10 -27.15
C ILE A 647 18.01 -3.12 -26.11
N SER A 648 17.40 -4.31 -26.18
CA SER A 648 17.79 -5.47 -25.34
C SER A 648 18.30 -6.61 -26.21
N LEU A 649 19.55 -7.03 -25.96
CA LEU A 649 20.15 -8.22 -26.56
C LEU A 649 20.07 -9.40 -25.60
N ALA A 650 19.66 -10.56 -26.08
CA ALA A 650 19.75 -11.82 -25.39
C ALA A 650 20.95 -12.61 -25.91
N ILE A 651 21.77 -13.15 -25.01
CA ILE A 651 22.97 -13.91 -25.29
C ILE A 651 22.87 -15.26 -24.60
N GLU A 652 22.91 -16.32 -25.36
CA GLU A 652 23.00 -17.68 -24.87
C GLU A 652 24.44 -18.18 -25.04
N ALA A 653 25.04 -18.63 -23.95
CA ALA A 653 26.44 -19.05 -23.95
C ALA A 653 26.67 -20.24 -23.01
N ILE A 654 27.75 -20.97 -23.22
CA ILE A 654 28.29 -21.95 -22.24
C ILE A 654 28.92 -21.13 -21.11
N ASP A 655 28.51 -21.39 -19.86
CA ASP A 655 28.99 -20.64 -18.70
C ASP A 655 30.49 -20.88 -18.47
N ARG A 656 31.24 -19.80 -18.26
CA ARG A 656 32.65 -19.81 -17.89
C ARG A 656 33.03 -18.55 -17.11
N THR A 657 34.07 -18.69 -16.32
CA THR A 657 34.66 -17.53 -15.63
C THR A 657 35.16 -16.49 -16.62
N GLY A 658 34.78 -15.23 -16.43
CA GLY A 658 35.22 -14.10 -17.26
C GLY A 658 34.35 -13.81 -18.49
N LEU A 659 33.31 -14.60 -18.78
CA LEU A 659 32.43 -14.37 -19.94
C LEU A 659 31.83 -12.97 -19.94
N LEU A 660 31.29 -12.51 -18.84
CA LEU A 660 30.71 -11.18 -18.71
C LEU A 660 31.76 -10.08 -18.90
N LYS A 661 32.98 -10.28 -18.40
CA LYS A 661 34.11 -9.36 -18.60
C LYS A 661 34.44 -9.21 -20.09
N ASP A 662 34.51 -10.32 -20.82
CA ASP A 662 34.83 -10.31 -22.24
C ASP A 662 33.76 -9.57 -23.06
N ILE A 663 32.48 -9.83 -22.75
CA ILE A 663 31.36 -9.12 -23.39
C ILE A 663 31.40 -7.62 -23.08
N THR A 664 31.59 -7.25 -21.83
CA THR A 664 31.65 -5.83 -21.45
C THR A 664 32.87 -5.09 -22.01
N SER A 665 33.98 -5.80 -22.21
CA SER A 665 35.16 -5.24 -22.89
C SER A 665 34.86 -4.92 -24.36
N ILE A 666 34.18 -5.82 -25.10
CA ILE A 666 33.76 -5.56 -26.48
C ILE A 666 32.84 -4.35 -26.56
N LEU A 667 31.89 -4.23 -25.65
CA LEU A 667 30.96 -3.09 -25.63
C LEU A 667 31.68 -1.79 -25.34
N SER A 668 32.68 -1.82 -24.46
CA SER A 668 33.53 -0.66 -24.15
C SER A 668 34.39 -0.26 -25.37
N ASP A 669 35.00 -1.22 -26.08
CA ASP A 669 35.80 -0.97 -27.27
C ASP A 669 34.98 -0.38 -28.42
N LEU A 670 33.73 -0.76 -28.52
CA LEU A 670 32.79 -0.21 -29.49
C LEU A 670 32.11 1.09 -29.03
N LYS A 671 32.47 1.60 -27.85
CA LYS A 671 31.92 2.82 -27.22
C LYS A 671 30.38 2.78 -27.09
N VAL A 672 29.82 1.61 -26.82
CA VAL A 672 28.38 1.40 -26.64
C VAL A 672 28.07 1.53 -25.15
N ASN A 673 27.10 2.37 -24.82
CA ASN A 673 26.67 2.54 -23.44
C ASN A 673 25.76 1.37 -23.00
N VAL A 674 26.02 0.83 -21.80
CA VAL A 674 25.28 -0.28 -21.22
C VAL A 674 24.36 0.26 -20.12
N LEU A 675 23.05 0.15 -20.29
CA LEU A 675 22.04 0.59 -19.33
C LEU A 675 21.73 -0.45 -18.26
N GLY A 676 21.85 -1.74 -18.62
CA GLY A 676 21.55 -2.82 -17.67
C GLY A 676 22.07 -4.16 -18.15
N VAL A 677 22.41 -5.04 -17.18
CA VAL A 677 22.83 -6.43 -17.43
C VAL A 677 22.10 -7.33 -16.45
N GLN A 678 21.46 -8.38 -17.02
CA GLN A 678 20.89 -9.47 -16.26
C GLN A 678 21.56 -10.77 -16.72
N SER A 679 22.08 -11.57 -15.80
CA SER A 679 22.73 -12.84 -16.12
C SER A 679 22.18 -13.93 -15.22
N ALA A 680 21.82 -15.06 -15.82
CA ALA A 680 21.36 -16.25 -15.11
C ALA A 680 22.13 -17.46 -15.63
N SER A 681 22.85 -18.15 -14.72
CA SER A 681 23.58 -19.39 -15.04
C SER A 681 22.83 -20.61 -14.55
N ASN A 682 22.69 -21.60 -15.40
CA ASN A 682 22.11 -22.89 -15.06
C ASN A 682 23.23 -23.91 -14.82
N LYS A 683 23.46 -24.31 -13.56
CA LYS A 683 24.51 -25.25 -13.20
C LYS A 683 24.35 -26.67 -13.78
N ASN A 684 23.09 -27.07 -14.05
CA ASN A 684 22.80 -28.41 -14.57
C ASN A 684 23.12 -28.55 -16.06
N THR A 685 22.92 -27.46 -16.83
CA THR A 685 23.18 -27.44 -18.27
C THR A 685 24.48 -26.74 -18.63
N GLN A 686 25.17 -26.15 -17.66
CA GLN A 686 26.38 -25.34 -17.83
C GLN A 686 26.17 -24.20 -18.85
N THR A 687 24.94 -23.64 -18.96
CA THR A 687 24.61 -22.56 -19.85
C THR A 687 24.36 -21.27 -19.08
N ALA A 688 24.79 -20.15 -19.65
CA ALA A 688 24.52 -18.82 -19.16
C ALA A 688 23.60 -18.09 -20.16
N ASN A 689 22.48 -17.57 -19.65
CA ASN A 689 21.59 -16.69 -20.37
C ASN A 689 21.77 -15.27 -19.86
N MET A 690 22.20 -14.38 -20.73
CA MET A 690 22.43 -12.97 -20.39
C MET A 690 21.50 -12.09 -21.20
N GLN A 691 20.95 -11.10 -20.56
CA GLN A 691 20.20 -10.01 -21.21
C GLN A 691 20.94 -8.70 -20.94
N ILE A 692 21.31 -7.99 -22.00
CA ILE A 692 22.03 -6.72 -21.91
C ILE A 692 21.21 -5.64 -22.58
N THR A 693 20.93 -4.57 -21.87
CA THR A 693 20.26 -3.39 -22.42
C THR A 693 21.31 -2.36 -22.81
N LEU A 694 21.28 -1.94 -24.06
CA LEU A 694 22.28 -1.09 -24.71
C LEU A 694 21.63 0.18 -25.27
N GLU A 695 22.40 1.27 -25.34
CA GLU A 695 22.09 2.44 -26.15
C GLU A 695 22.88 2.38 -27.45
N ILE A 696 22.18 2.38 -28.56
CA ILE A 696 22.76 2.34 -29.91
C ILE A 696 22.18 3.43 -30.80
N GLN A 697 22.93 3.82 -31.85
CA GLN A 697 22.55 4.87 -32.81
C GLN A 697 21.72 4.32 -33.96
N ASP A 698 22.12 3.17 -34.52
CA ASP A 698 21.51 2.56 -35.70
C ASP A 698 21.66 1.04 -35.73
N LEU A 699 21.05 0.43 -36.74
CA LEU A 699 21.08 -1.01 -36.98
C LEU A 699 22.50 -1.52 -37.33
N GLU A 700 23.34 -0.72 -37.97
CA GLU A 700 24.70 -1.10 -38.32
C GLU A 700 25.59 -1.25 -37.09
N GLN A 701 25.46 -0.34 -36.13
CA GLN A 701 26.13 -0.44 -34.84
C GLN A 701 25.67 -1.69 -34.06
N LEU A 702 24.36 -2.00 -34.08
CA LEU A 702 23.81 -3.20 -33.48
C LEU A 702 24.40 -4.48 -34.07
N GLN A 703 24.49 -4.54 -35.39
CA GLN A 703 25.08 -5.69 -36.11
C GLN A 703 26.55 -5.88 -35.75
N LYS A 704 27.34 -4.80 -35.75
CA LYS A 704 28.77 -4.84 -35.33
C LYS A 704 28.94 -5.37 -33.90
N VAL A 705 28.06 -4.95 -32.97
CA VAL A 705 28.06 -5.44 -31.60
C VAL A 705 27.73 -6.94 -31.55
N SER A 706 26.66 -7.35 -32.22
CA SER A 706 26.20 -8.72 -32.24
C SER A 706 27.25 -9.67 -32.85
N ASP A 707 27.86 -9.29 -33.95
CA ASP A 707 28.87 -10.08 -34.66
C ASP A 707 30.13 -10.27 -33.80
N LYS A 708 30.60 -9.20 -33.11
CA LYS A 708 31.76 -9.31 -32.23
C LYS A 708 31.49 -10.17 -31.00
N ILE A 709 30.28 -10.09 -30.45
CA ILE A 709 29.91 -10.95 -29.31
C ILE A 709 29.78 -12.40 -29.76
N MET A 710 29.24 -12.67 -30.95
CA MET A 710 29.16 -14.03 -31.52
C MET A 710 30.53 -14.66 -31.82
N GLN A 711 31.57 -13.86 -32.02
CA GLN A 711 32.95 -14.36 -32.22
C GLN A 711 33.61 -14.82 -30.91
N LEU A 712 33.06 -14.50 -29.75
CA LEU A 712 33.57 -14.98 -28.49
C LEU A 712 33.43 -16.51 -28.38
N LYS A 713 34.50 -17.16 -27.95
CA LYS A 713 34.44 -18.59 -27.61
C LYS A 713 33.39 -18.83 -26.54
N ASN A 714 32.54 -19.82 -26.75
CA ASN A 714 31.47 -20.25 -25.86
C ASN A 714 30.14 -19.46 -25.96
N VAL A 715 30.03 -18.44 -26.81
CA VAL A 715 28.74 -17.83 -27.16
C VAL A 715 28.07 -18.71 -28.22
N LEU A 716 26.83 -19.13 -27.94
CA LEU A 716 26.04 -20.01 -28.82
C LEU A 716 25.10 -19.19 -29.71
N LYS A 717 24.51 -18.13 -29.16
CA LYS A 717 23.51 -17.35 -29.84
C LYS A 717 23.44 -15.92 -29.30
N VAL A 718 23.30 -14.97 -30.19
CA VAL A 718 23.02 -13.56 -29.85
C VAL A 718 21.82 -13.12 -30.67
N TYR A 719 20.80 -12.60 -30.01
CA TYR A 719 19.61 -12.13 -30.70
C TYR A 719 18.96 -10.97 -29.98
N ARG A 720 18.24 -10.15 -30.72
CA ARG A 720 17.48 -9.04 -30.14
C ARG A 720 16.23 -9.59 -29.47
N LYS A 721 16.05 -9.25 -28.20
CA LYS A 721 14.86 -9.65 -27.46
C LYS A 721 13.72 -8.68 -27.78
N ASN A 722 12.62 -9.22 -28.29
CA ASN A 722 11.38 -8.49 -28.53
C ASN A 722 10.58 -8.32 -27.24
#